data_642c339028a5286018185aee1a50ab0f
#
_entry.id   642c339028a5286018185aee1a50ab0f
#
_cell.length_a   1.000
_cell.length_b   1.000
_cell.length_c   1.000
_cell.angle_alpha   90.00
_cell.angle_beta   90.00
_cell.angle_gamma   90.00
#
_symmetry.space_group_name_H-M   'P 1'
#
loop_
_entity.id
_entity.type
_entity.pdbx_description
1 polymer ?
#
loop_
_entity_poly.entity_id
_entity_poly.type
_entity_poly.pdbx_seq_one_letter_code
_entity_poly.pdbx_strand_id
1 'polypeptide(L)'
;MRTPSRAFAGAAALIAAALVLTMGPGSVAAPGQDSDPGGPGPFPGDPVEVKDKDSRTGRAAPTAQQRARADEVGARARWNAYGTPAMLVSTGDPLATGLSDDPVAAAEAYVAANRDLLGLTARGAAALEVVTVAPIGDGAAVLLRQNFGGLAAGRDGLLAVGVRDGAVWHVSSSLARDAGQPAAATLSADEAAQIAVADAGVDETAVQGVELVAVPVPQRDARAAYEVVLIGNDESQPVGFTTYVDARDGSVLVREDLVDYSEDNPAWEVFPNTPPVDYSSTDTRVRWCFLPGPGCQEVVGTPASPLAWDVNSTNLKPSETTLGNNAFAVHNWFSNDPFTVGKELATPRPNREYDYAWTNQWLRERCSPAVFESALRNDIDAARANLFAMHNRMHDWSYHLGFTEVTFNLQDSNFDRGGKQNDPEQGNAQAGGVTGGPPTFAARDNANQITPPDGHPPITNMYLWQPIAGSFYAPCVDGDFDMSVIAHEYGHAITNRMVAGPRDGLSSPQGMSESWSDLLAIEYLAEHGYAPSGSRAFTIGEYVTSDPDAGIRNYNMSASPLNYSHIDYDFVGLQVHASGEVWSATNFDIRQALIGRYGAGNAALQKSCANGETPVTSCPGNRRWAQLMFDSYLLMAVSQVSMVDSRDALLAADMIRFGGANQDLLWNAFAKRGLGEGAASNGHTDPNPTPSFASPHANEAAVTFAPVDEAGQPVAGAQLFVGPYQARARAVADTAAATALGTTVQVVPGTYELLATAPGRGHVRIGPIALGAGSAVTLTVPMPTNLASSAAGATASGDGINLVRIVDDNEATNWASLGSPIAGKQVTVNLAGDNAHRVGRVQVSAMLRPPVTGDPDPGTQGRVSALRQFRVLACAATPANDCADAADFSLVYTSPADAFPSVAPRPRAPELIIRGFDIPDTRATHLRLEVVTNQCTGAPEYAGEQDADPRANTDCSTASAQARNVRVAEFQAFAVQ
;
A
#
# COMPACT_ATOMS: atom_id res chain seq x y z
N MET A 1 -21.02 -25.87 49.44
CA MET A 1 -19.95 -25.10 50.10
C MET A 1 -19.23 -24.32 49.00
N ARG A 2 -19.43 -23.04 49.05
CA ARG A 2 -18.70 -21.90 48.50
C ARG A 2 -17.66 -22.12 47.39
N THR A 3 -18.00 -21.62 46.20
CA THR A 3 -17.14 -21.05 45.19
C THR A 3 -16.08 -20.11 45.76
N PRO A 4 -14.96 -19.86 45.02
CA PRO A 4 -14.80 -18.50 44.56
C PRO A 4 -14.46 -18.38 43.07
N SER A 5 -15.26 -17.58 42.39
CA SER A 5 -14.88 -16.77 41.27
C SER A 5 -13.97 -15.63 41.72
N ARG A 6 -12.93 -15.34 40.97
CA ARG A 6 -12.19 -14.06 40.79
C ARG A 6 -10.81 -14.42 40.29
N ALA A 7 -10.26 -13.85 39.28
CA ALA A 7 -10.14 -12.54 38.75
C ALA A 7 -9.03 -12.63 37.69
N PHE A 8 -9.27 -12.29 36.48
CA PHE A 8 -8.27 -11.81 35.53
C PHE A 8 -8.76 -10.48 35.00
N ALA A 9 -8.62 -9.48 35.81
CA ALA A 9 -8.68 -8.08 35.42
C ALA A 9 -7.72 -7.36 36.36
N GLY A 10 -6.53 -7.00 35.88
CA GLY A 10 -5.60 -6.22 36.69
C GLY A 10 -4.13 -6.57 36.50
N ALA A 11 -3.61 -6.47 35.23
CA ALA A 11 -2.18 -6.49 35.02
C ALA A 11 -1.75 -5.67 33.77
N ALA A 12 -2.54 -4.66 33.41
CA ALA A 12 -2.20 -3.77 32.28
C ALA A 12 -1.90 -2.32 32.71
N ALA A 13 -1.60 -2.09 33.98
CA ALA A 13 -1.44 -0.73 34.49
C ALA A 13 -0.16 -0.49 35.31
N LEU A 14 0.96 -1.15 35.05
CA LEU A 14 2.19 -0.93 35.83
C LEU A 14 3.50 -1.23 35.09
N ILE A 15 3.63 -0.92 33.76
CA ILE A 15 4.94 -0.92 33.07
C ILE A 15 5.08 0.28 32.12
N ALA A 16 4.48 1.40 32.42
CA ALA A 16 4.69 2.65 31.70
C ALA A 16 5.60 3.64 32.46
N ALA A 17 6.54 3.15 33.27
CA ALA A 17 7.41 4.03 34.04
C ALA A 17 8.82 3.44 34.19
N ALA A 18 9.57 3.28 33.12
CA ALA A 18 11.02 3.14 33.19
C ALA A 18 11.69 3.22 31.81
N LEU A 19 11.64 4.36 31.15
CA LEU A 19 12.68 4.79 30.22
C LEU A 19 12.65 6.33 30.12
N VAL A 20 12.92 6.99 31.23
CA VAL A 20 13.35 8.39 31.20
C VAL A 20 14.87 8.37 31.12
N LEU A 21 15.40 8.55 29.93
CA LEU A 21 16.79 8.96 29.76
C LEU A 21 16.90 10.40 30.24
N THR A 22 17.70 10.59 31.29
CA THR A 22 18.07 11.88 31.86
C THR A 22 18.81 12.71 30.83
N MET A 23 18.14 13.70 30.26
CA MET A 23 18.77 14.87 29.67
C MET A 23 18.58 16.05 30.60
N GLY A 24 19.66 16.72 30.90
CA GLY A 24 19.71 17.89 31.78
C GLY A 24 19.00 19.10 31.17
N PRO A 25 18.71 20.12 31.99
CA PRO A 25 17.88 21.26 31.56
C PRO A 25 18.66 22.20 30.63
N GLY A 26 18.28 22.24 29.37
CA GLY A 26 18.67 23.27 28.40
C GLY A 26 17.79 24.51 28.55
N SER A 27 18.40 25.63 28.53
CA SER A 27 17.87 26.97 28.75
C SER A 27 16.74 27.34 27.78
N VAL A 28 15.67 27.92 28.33
CA VAL A 28 14.58 28.55 27.60
C VAL A 28 15.11 29.83 26.91
N ALA A 29 15.01 29.91 25.61
CA ALA A 29 15.15 31.12 24.81
C ALA A 29 13.84 31.89 24.74
N ALA A 30 13.89 33.18 24.83
CA ALA A 30 12.75 34.10 24.85
C ALA A 30 12.08 34.24 23.48
N PRO A 31 10.78 34.63 23.40
CA PRO A 31 10.05 34.71 22.15
C PRO A 31 10.51 35.92 21.32
N GLY A 32 10.93 35.68 20.10
CA GLY A 32 11.19 36.65 19.06
C GLY A 32 10.02 36.74 18.07
N GLN A 33 9.61 37.88 17.85
CA GLN A 33 8.70 38.59 16.97
C GLN A 33 8.11 37.90 15.75
N ASP A 34 6.84 38.27 15.51
CA ASP A 34 5.98 37.97 14.36
C ASP A 34 6.72 37.94 13.02
N SER A 35 6.62 36.80 12.33
CA SER A 35 6.85 36.69 10.91
C SER A 35 5.57 36.24 10.21
N ASP A 36 5.23 36.97 9.16
CA ASP A 36 4.18 36.86 8.18
C ASP A 36 3.85 35.40 7.80
N PRO A 37 2.58 34.97 7.67
CA PRO A 37 2.23 33.67 7.12
C PRO A 37 2.36 33.66 5.59
N GLY A 38 3.55 33.76 5.08
CA GLY A 38 3.91 33.44 3.71
C GLY A 38 4.17 31.93 3.59
N GLY A 39 3.80 31.35 2.46
CA GLY A 39 3.81 29.92 2.14
C GLY A 39 5.02 29.11 2.62
N PRO A 40 5.05 27.78 2.39
CA PRO A 40 6.06 26.93 2.97
C PRO A 40 7.46 27.49 2.67
N GLY A 41 8.17 27.86 3.74
CA GLY A 41 9.56 28.28 3.64
C GLY A 41 10.42 27.13 3.10
N PRO A 42 11.61 27.42 2.57
CA PRO A 42 12.50 26.38 2.10
C PRO A 42 12.75 25.36 3.21
N PHE A 43 12.80 24.08 2.85
CA PHE A 43 13.14 23.01 3.79
C PHE A 43 14.51 23.32 4.42
N PRO A 44 14.72 23.01 5.71
CA PRO A 44 16.07 23.00 6.27
C PRO A 44 16.94 22.05 5.45
N GLY A 45 17.89 22.58 4.67
CA GLY A 45 18.68 21.78 3.73
C GLY A 45 18.44 22.12 2.26
N ASP A 46 17.41 22.90 1.92
CA ASP A 46 17.31 23.45 0.58
C ASP A 46 18.59 24.22 0.26
N PRO A 47 19.27 23.96 -0.89
CA PRO A 47 20.43 24.73 -1.27
C PRO A 47 20.03 26.18 -1.27
N VAL A 48 20.68 26.95 -0.40
CA VAL A 48 20.60 28.38 -0.44
C VAL A 48 21.00 28.75 -1.87
N GLU A 49 20.16 29.51 -2.53
CA GLU A 49 20.32 29.96 -3.91
C GLU A 49 21.78 30.26 -4.19
N VAL A 50 22.36 29.63 -5.25
CA VAL A 50 23.75 29.77 -5.62
C VAL A 50 24.10 31.27 -5.62
N LYS A 51 24.90 31.68 -4.66
CA LYS A 51 25.16 33.11 -4.40
C LYS A 51 26.33 33.63 -5.22
N ASP A 52 26.64 32.98 -6.36
CA ASP A 52 27.63 33.51 -7.31
C ASP A 52 27.19 34.86 -7.84
N LYS A 53 28.13 35.74 -7.89
CA LYS A 53 27.95 37.08 -8.45
C LYS A 53 29.12 37.43 -9.37
N ASP A 54 28.85 37.74 -10.62
CA ASP A 54 29.85 38.29 -11.54
C ASP A 54 29.30 39.59 -12.14
N SER A 55 29.82 40.70 -11.70
CA SER A 55 29.43 42.03 -12.15
C SER A 55 30.23 42.49 -13.38
N ARG A 56 31.18 41.71 -13.86
CA ARG A 56 31.96 42.02 -15.04
C ARG A 56 31.13 41.78 -16.31
N THR A 57 30.84 42.83 -17.02
CA THR A 57 30.00 42.75 -18.24
C THR A 57 30.83 42.92 -19.52
N GLY A 58 30.33 42.41 -20.59
CA GLY A 58 30.92 42.52 -21.92
C GLY A 58 31.51 41.22 -22.46
N ARG A 59 31.77 41.19 -23.75
CA ARG A 59 32.44 40.09 -24.45
C ARG A 59 33.24 40.63 -25.63
N ALA A 60 34.51 40.33 -25.68
CA ALA A 60 35.36 40.62 -26.83
C ALA A 60 35.28 39.49 -27.85
N ALA A 61 35.17 39.82 -29.11
CA ALA A 61 35.24 38.80 -30.18
C ALA A 61 36.71 38.52 -30.53
N PRO A 62 37.09 37.29 -30.94
CA PRO A 62 38.38 36.99 -31.49
C PRO A 62 38.55 37.73 -32.83
N THR A 63 39.75 38.18 -33.13
CA THR A 63 40.09 38.84 -34.38
C THR A 63 40.12 37.86 -35.53
N ALA A 64 40.01 38.37 -36.78
CA ALA A 64 40.13 37.52 -37.96
C ALA A 64 41.52 36.83 -38.04
N GLN A 65 42.57 37.53 -37.60
CA GLN A 65 43.93 37.00 -37.53
C GLN A 65 44.05 35.86 -36.52
N GLN A 66 43.42 35.97 -35.35
CA GLN A 66 43.41 34.90 -34.37
C GLN A 66 42.71 33.66 -34.90
N ARG A 67 41.58 33.80 -35.59
CA ARG A 67 40.88 32.66 -36.21
C ARG A 67 41.74 32.00 -37.30
N ALA A 68 42.30 32.77 -38.19
CA ALA A 68 43.18 32.26 -39.23
C ALA A 68 44.41 31.53 -38.64
N ARG A 69 44.98 32.06 -37.55
CA ARG A 69 46.10 31.39 -36.88
C ARG A 69 45.68 30.09 -36.21
N ALA A 70 44.47 30.03 -35.61
CA ALA A 70 43.94 28.76 -35.06
C ALA A 70 43.81 27.70 -36.15
N ASP A 71 43.28 28.08 -37.32
CA ASP A 71 43.16 27.17 -38.46
C ASP A 71 44.52 26.74 -38.98
N GLU A 72 45.50 27.64 -39.07
CA GLU A 72 46.88 27.36 -39.52
C GLU A 72 47.61 26.35 -38.60
N VAL A 73 47.40 26.40 -37.29
CA VAL A 73 47.97 25.43 -36.34
C VAL A 73 47.12 24.12 -36.23
N GLY A 74 46.14 23.95 -37.08
CA GLY A 74 45.27 22.73 -37.07
C GLY A 74 44.42 22.60 -35.84
N ALA A 75 44.06 23.73 -35.20
CA ALA A 75 43.28 23.69 -33.96
C ALA A 75 41.80 23.98 -34.15
N ARG A 76 40.94 23.17 -33.57
CA ARG A 76 39.56 23.55 -33.29
C ARG A 76 39.53 24.44 -32.03
N ALA A 77 39.21 25.73 -32.23
CA ALA A 77 39.24 26.71 -31.17
C ALA A 77 37.87 27.00 -30.56
N ARG A 78 37.76 27.07 -29.22
CA ARG A 78 36.72 27.77 -28.48
C ARG A 78 37.28 29.10 -27.94
N TRP A 79 36.42 30.11 -27.82
CA TRP A 79 36.83 31.47 -27.45
C TRP A 79 36.16 31.89 -26.15
N ASN A 80 36.93 32.50 -25.24
CA ASN A 80 36.45 33.02 -23.98
C ASN A 80 35.86 34.45 -24.09
N ALA A 81 35.44 35.04 -22.99
CA ALA A 81 34.85 36.38 -22.96
C ALA A 81 35.84 37.50 -23.32
N TYR A 82 37.15 37.24 -23.23
CA TYR A 82 38.23 38.19 -23.56
C TYR A 82 38.63 38.14 -25.04
N GLY A 83 38.02 37.26 -25.84
CA GLY A 83 38.38 37.10 -27.24
C GLY A 83 39.71 36.42 -27.47
N THR A 84 40.17 35.62 -26.47
CA THR A 84 41.33 34.73 -26.58
C THR A 84 40.85 33.29 -26.60
N PRO A 85 41.67 32.32 -27.00
CA PRO A 85 41.23 30.93 -26.99
C PRO A 85 40.89 30.44 -25.58
N ALA A 86 39.69 29.88 -25.35
CA ALA A 86 39.36 29.11 -24.15
C ALA A 86 39.90 27.69 -24.24
N MET A 87 40.02 27.19 -25.46
CA MET A 87 40.51 25.85 -25.73
C MET A 87 41.01 25.76 -27.16
N LEU A 88 42.14 25.11 -27.37
CA LEU A 88 42.70 24.69 -28.65
C LEU A 88 42.85 23.16 -28.61
N VAL A 89 42.06 22.48 -29.41
CA VAL A 89 42.09 21.02 -29.52
C VAL A 89 42.65 20.64 -30.89
N SER A 90 43.65 19.79 -30.89
CA SER A 90 44.22 19.29 -32.13
C SER A 90 43.20 18.49 -32.93
N THR A 91 43.28 18.53 -34.23
CA THR A 91 42.37 17.75 -35.13
C THR A 91 43.02 16.45 -35.65
N GLY A 92 44.18 16.05 -35.06
CA GLY A 92 44.90 14.85 -35.47
C GLY A 92 46.40 14.96 -35.18
N ASP A 93 47.04 15.99 -35.70
CA ASP A 93 48.47 16.29 -35.47
C ASP A 93 48.64 17.24 -34.26
N PRO A 94 49.77 17.19 -33.57
CA PRO A 94 50.07 18.14 -32.49
C PRO A 94 49.94 19.60 -32.92
N LEU A 95 49.54 20.50 -32.03
CA LEU A 95 49.42 21.94 -32.26
C LEU A 95 50.79 22.60 -32.53
N ALA A 96 51.87 21.97 -32.12
CA ALA A 96 53.26 22.32 -32.43
C ALA A 96 54.16 21.09 -32.19
N THR A 97 55.26 21.00 -32.92
CA THR A 97 56.30 19.94 -32.82
C THR A 97 57.68 20.53 -32.86
N GLY A 98 58.71 19.70 -32.51
CA GLY A 98 60.11 20.13 -32.54
C GLY A 98 60.48 21.13 -31.44
N LEU A 99 59.72 21.10 -30.34
CA LEU A 99 59.99 21.91 -29.16
C LEU A 99 60.97 21.20 -28.21
N SER A 100 61.34 21.82 -27.12
CA SER A 100 62.20 21.21 -26.10
C SER A 100 61.52 19.98 -25.45
N ASP A 101 62.35 19.02 -25.03
CA ASP A 101 61.86 17.90 -24.19
C ASP A 101 61.53 18.37 -22.76
N ASP A 102 62.03 19.53 -22.33
CA ASP A 102 61.65 20.15 -21.08
C ASP A 102 60.25 20.78 -21.25
N PRO A 103 59.24 20.35 -20.44
CA PRO A 103 57.86 20.76 -20.61
C PRO A 103 57.64 22.27 -20.46
N VAL A 104 58.36 22.91 -19.55
CA VAL A 104 58.26 24.36 -19.32
C VAL A 104 58.80 25.12 -20.52
N ALA A 105 60.01 24.76 -20.95
CA ALA A 105 60.62 25.38 -22.14
C ALA A 105 59.79 25.19 -23.41
N ALA A 106 59.15 24.01 -23.57
CA ALA A 106 58.22 23.73 -24.67
C ALA A 106 56.96 24.61 -24.61
N ALA A 107 56.33 24.74 -23.43
CA ALA A 107 55.13 25.56 -23.23
C ALA A 107 55.47 27.07 -23.49
N GLU A 108 56.57 27.58 -22.95
CA GLU A 108 57.04 28.96 -23.15
C GLU A 108 57.34 29.26 -24.63
N ALA A 109 58.03 28.33 -25.32
CA ALA A 109 58.30 28.47 -26.75
C ALA A 109 57.01 28.46 -27.58
N TYR A 110 56.01 27.60 -27.25
CA TYR A 110 54.70 27.60 -27.86
C TYR A 110 53.98 28.93 -27.64
N VAL A 111 53.94 29.44 -26.43
CA VAL A 111 53.33 30.72 -26.07
C VAL A 111 53.98 31.86 -26.87
N ALA A 112 55.33 31.91 -26.91
CA ALA A 112 56.07 32.95 -27.62
C ALA A 112 55.78 32.95 -29.15
N ALA A 113 55.65 31.76 -29.75
CA ALA A 113 55.33 31.57 -31.17
C ALA A 113 53.88 31.89 -31.51
N ASN A 114 52.94 31.75 -30.56
CA ASN A 114 51.51 31.92 -30.74
C ASN A 114 50.88 33.04 -29.88
N ARG A 115 51.73 33.98 -29.44
CA ARG A 115 51.24 35.07 -28.57
C ARG A 115 50.11 35.89 -29.16
N ASP A 116 50.11 36.13 -30.45
CA ASP A 116 49.02 36.85 -31.16
C ASP A 116 47.69 36.09 -31.13
N LEU A 117 47.72 34.76 -31.30
CA LEU A 117 46.60 33.87 -31.13
C LEU A 117 46.08 33.93 -29.68
N LEU A 118 46.97 33.90 -28.71
CA LEU A 118 46.69 33.93 -27.27
C LEU A 118 46.32 35.33 -26.75
N GLY A 119 46.41 36.37 -27.62
CA GLY A 119 46.07 37.76 -27.25
C GLY A 119 47.11 38.44 -26.36
N LEU A 120 48.37 37.97 -26.38
CA LEU A 120 49.44 38.46 -25.52
C LEU A 120 50.39 39.38 -26.29
N THR A 121 50.90 40.40 -25.63
CA THR A 121 52.10 41.13 -26.07
C THR A 121 53.34 40.30 -25.83
N ALA A 122 54.52 40.72 -26.44
CA ALA A 122 55.79 40.05 -26.15
C ALA A 122 56.17 40.16 -24.68
N ARG A 123 55.81 41.27 -24.01
CA ARG A 123 56.04 41.47 -22.58
C ARG A 123 55.13 40.58 -21.73
N GLY A 124 53.86 40.49 -22.10
CA GLY A 124 52.90 39.67 -21.38
C GLY A 124 53.20 38.19 -21.49
N ALA A 125 53.59 37.70 -22.67
CA ALA A 125 54.05 36.34 -22.86
C ALA A 125 55.28 36.00 -22.01
N ALA A 126 56.25 36.90 -21.91
CA ALA A 126 57.43 36.72 -21.09
C ALA A 126 57.18 36.90 -19.57
N ALA A 127 56.06 37.50 -19.17
CA ALA A 127 55.65 37.70 -17.79
C ALA A 127 54.69 36.60 -17.28
N LEU A 128 54.43 35.56 -18.05
CA LEU A 128 53.69 34.41 -17.54
C LEU A 128 54.51 33.70 -16.47
N GLU A 129 53.89 33.40 -15.38
CA GLU A 129 54.44 32.71 -14.23
C GLU A 129 54.08 31.25 -14.23
N VAL A 130 55.02 30.32 -14.07
CA VAL A 130 54.76 28.90 -13.93
C VAL A 130 54.17 28.63 -12.57
N VAL A 131 52.88 28.17 -12.55
CA VAL A 131 52.20 27.81 -11.31
C VAL A 131 52.56 26.38 -10.90
N THR A 132 52.52 25.45 -11.86
CA THR A 132 52.83 24.04 -11.60
C THR A 132 53.14 23.29 -12.91
N VAL A 133 53.87 22.18 -12.76
CA VAL A 133 54.11 21.21 -13.82
C VAL A 133 53.63 19.86 -13.29
N ALA A 134 52.53 19.34 -13.82
CA ALA A 134 51.93 18.09 -13.41
C ALA A 134 52.25 16.97 -14.43
N PRO A 135 52.93 15.89 -14.05
CA PRO A 135 53.23 14.78 -14.98
C PRO A 135 51.95 14.03 -15.36
N ILE A 136 51.81 13.69 -16.64
CA ILE A 136 50.69 12.86 -17.20
C ILE A 136 51.33 11.78 -18.04
N GLY A 137 51.56 10.58 -17.46
CA GLY A 137 52.26 9.49 -18.14
C GLY A 137 53.70 9.95 -18.58
N ASP A 138 53.98 9.86 -19.89
CA ASP A 138 55.25 10.29 -20.51
C ASP A 138 55.23 11.78 -20.88
N GLY A 139 54.15 12.50 -20.59
CA GLY A 139 54.01 13.94 -20.85
C GLY A 139 53.78 14.76 -19.58
N ALA A 140 53.44 16.03 -19.75
CA ALA A 140 53.12 16.94 -18.63
C ALA A 140 52.09 17.99 -19.03
N ALA A 141 51.32 18.46 -18.03
CA ALA A 141 50.54 19.67 -18.09
C ALA A 141 51.31 20.80 -17.40
N VAL A 142 51.58 21.86 -18.12
CA VAL A 142 52.24 23.10 -17.62
C VAL A 142 51.15 24.13 -17.40
N LEU A 143 50.93 24.55 -16.17
CA LEU A 143 50.00 25.62 -15.82
C LEU A 143 50.78 26.92 -15.63
N LEU A 144 50.33 27.92 -16.41
CA LEU A 144 50.92 29.27 -16.40
C LEU A 144 49.87 30.29 -15.98
N ARG A 145 50.26 31.37 -15.28
CA ARG A 145 49.40 32.44 -14.80
C ARG A 145 49.85 33.80 -15.35
N GLN A 146 48.90 34.62 -15.80
CA GLN A 146 49.15 35.99 -16.21
C GLN A 146 49.57 36.89 -15.04
N ASN A 147 50.44 37.81 -15.36
CA ASN A 147 50.82 38.89 -14.48
C ASN A 147 50.55 40.24 -15.14
N PHE A 148 49.83 41.12 -14.48
CA PHE A 148 49.41 42.43 -14.96
C PHE A 148 50.13 43.51 -14.15
N GLY A 149 51.31 43.92 -14.64
CA GLY A 149 52.04 45.00 -14.02
C GLY A 149 52.59 44.73 -12.62
N GLY A 150 52.92 43.51 -12.31
CA GLY A 150 53.39 43.04 -11.02
C GLY A 150 52.33 42.41 -10.11
N LEU A 151 51.05 42.43 -10.52
CA LEU A 151 49.94 41.71 -9.84
C LEU A 151 49.62 40.44 -10.58
N ALA A 152 49.66 39.30 -9.88
CA ALA A 152 49.20 38.02 -10.42
C ALA A 152 47.70 38.05 -10.66
N ALA A 153 47.23 37.34 -11.66
CA ALA A 153 45.78 37.15 -11.87
C ALA A 153 45.16 36.29 -10.75
N GLY A 154 44.21 36.84 -10.02
CA GLY A 154 43.47 36.11 -8.97
C GLY A 154 42.31 35.34 -9.57
N ARG A 155 41.62 35.96 -10.52
CA ARG A 155 40.43 35.33 -11.21
C ARG A 155 40.73 35.35 -12.71
N ASP A 156 40.54 34.21 -13.41
CA ASP A 156 40.94 34.02 -14.80
C ASP A 156 42.47 34.17 -15.01
N GLY A 157 42.91 34.38 -16.24
CA GLY A 157 44.30 34.61 -16.54
C GLY A 157 45.20 33.36 -16.45
N LEU A 158 44.64 32.17 -16.49
CA LEU A 158 45.36 30.91 -16.48
C LEU A 158 45.53 30.34 -17.90
N LEU A 159 46.64 29.61 -18.09
CA LEU A 159 46.95 28.89 -19.33
C LEU A 159 47.51 27.52 -18.96
N ALA A 160 46.84 26.47 -19.38
CA ALA A 160 47.33 25.08 -19.30
C ALA A 160 47.80 24.58 -20.68
N VAL A 161 49.00 24.07 -20.76
CA VAL A 161 49.64 23.55 -21.98
C VAL A 161 49.98 22.06 -21.75
N GLY A 162 49.35 21.17 -22.53
CA GLY A 162 49.67 19.75 -22.53
C GLY A 162 50.80 19.42 -23.48
N VAL A 163 51.91 18.93 -22.94
CA VAL A 163 53.15 18.68 -23.69
C VAL A 163 53.58 17.21 -23.56
N ARG A 164 54.05 16.62 -24.70
CA ARG A 164 54.65 15.31 -24.73
C ARG A 164 55.66 15.19 -25.87
N ASP A 165 56.85 14.64 -25.66
CA ASP A 165 57.88 14.37 -26.67
C ASP A 165 58.19 15.59 -27.52
N GLY A 166 58.39 16.78 -26.89
CA GLY A 166 58.63 18.02 -27.59
C GLY A 166 57.48 18.51 -28.50
N ALA A 167 56.30 18.08 -28.26
CA ALA A 167 55.07 18.49 -28.97
C ALA A 167 53.97 18.99 -28.03
N VAL A 168 53.19 19.99 -28.46
CA VAL A 168 52.02 20.51 -27.76
C VAL A 168 50.76 19.89 -28.33
N TRP A 169 49.93 19.24 -27.51
CA TRP A 169 48.72 18.52 -27.91
C TRP A 169 47.42 19.23 -27.52
N HIS A 170 47.49 20.02 -26.48
CA HIS A 170 46.27 20.66 -25.92
C HIS A 170 46.62 21.97 -25.28
N VAL A 171 45.74 22.96 -25.43
CA VAL A 171 45.80 24.24 -24.71
C VAL A 171 44.43 24.58 -24.19
N SER A 172 44.35 24.89 -22.91
CA SER A 172 43.14 25.45 -22.25
C SER A 172 43.51 26.78 -21.59
N SER A 173 42.64 27.79 -21.68
CA SER A 173 43.02 29.09 -21.18
C SER A 173 41.82 29.96 -20.77
N SER A 174 42.06 30.76 -19.71
CA SER A 174 41.25 31.91 -19.32
C SER A 174 42.01 33.24 -19.49
N LEU A 175 43.01 33.24 -20.35
CA LEU A 175 43.83 34.41 -20.61
C LEU A 175 42.98 35.60 -21.06
N ALA A 176 43.27 36.78 -20.53
CA ALA A 176 42.81 38.06 -21.04
C ALA A 176 43.84 38.72 -21.92
N ARG A 177 43.44 39.66 -22.75
CA ARG A 177 44.38 40.51 -23.48
C ARG A 177 45.17 41.38 -22.49
N ASP A 178 46.47 41.35 -22.58
CA ASP A 178 47.36 42.05 -21.66
C ASP A 178 47.63 43.55 -22.04
N ALA A 179 46.61 44.22 -22.50
CA ALA A 179 46.67 45.59 -22.96
C ALA A 179 46.40 46.58 -21.83
N GLY A 180 47.32 46.81 -20.96
CA GLY A 180 47.17 47.81 -19.89
C GLY A 180 47.59 47.30 -18.51
N GLN A 181 47.89 48.18 -17.62
CA GLN A 181 48.22 47.87 -16.23
C GLN A 181 47.05 48.26 -15.33
N PRO A 182 46.74 47.50 -14.31
CA PRO A 182 45.75 47.87 -13.31
C PRO A 182 46.16 49.24 -12.65
N ALA A 183 45.13 50.05 -12.39
CA ALA A 183 45.33 51.26 -11.61
C ALA A 183 45.70 50.89 -10.17
N ALA A 184 46.52 51.76 -9.52
CA ALA A 184 46.95 51.54 -8.13
C ALA A 184 45.76 51.45 -7.17
N ALA A 185 45.87 50.58 -6.17
CA ALA A 185 44.89 50.43 -5.09
C ALA A 185 44.75 51.75 -4.31
N THR A 186 43.52 52.10 -3.92
CA THR A 186 43.19 53.25 -3.06
C THR A 186 42.59 52.80 -1.75
N LEU A 187 41.96 51.58 -1.73
CA LEU A 187 41.45 50.93 -0.51
C LEU A 187 42.54 50.11 0.18
N SER A 188 42.48 49.99 1.48
CA SER A 188 43.26 49.03 2.26
C SER A 188 42.66 47.60 2.19
N ALA A 189 43.43 46.61 2.58
CA ALA A 189 43.00 45.21 2.69
C ALA A 189 41.85 45.06 3.69
N ASP A 190 41.90 45.77 4.82
CA ASP A 190 40.86 45.74 5.86
C ASP A 190 39.53 46.33 5.35
N GLU A 191 39.58 47.46 4.62
CA GLU A 191 38.36 48.03 4.02
C GLU A 191 37.75 47.10 2.98
N ALA A 192 38.56 46.45 2.19
CA ALA A 192 38.07 45.46 1.22
C ALA A 192 37.49 44.19 1.91
N ALA A 193 38.07 43.73 3.00
CA ALA A 193 37.53 42.63 3.80
C ALA A 193 36.16 42.98 4.38
N GLN A 194 35.98 44.18 4.92
CA GLN A 194 34.68 44.64 5.43
C GLN A 194 33.63 44.69 4.34
N ILE A 195 33.97 45.11 3.12
CA ILE A 195 33.07 45.13 1.97
C ILE A 195 32.67 43.71 1.60
N ALA A 196 33.62 42.76 1.56
CA ALA A 196 33.35 41.37 1.23
C ALA A 196 32.45 40.72 2.28
N VAL A 197 32.70 40.93 3.56
CA VAL A 197 31.85 40.45 4.67
C VAL A 197 30.43 41.00 4.56
N ALA A 198 30.29 42.33 4.32
CA ALA A 198 28.96 42.92 4.15
C ALA A 198 28.21 42.43 2.90
N ASP A 199 28.91 42.20 1.78
CA ASP A 199 28.30 41.66 0.55
C ASP A 199 27.90 40.19 0.71
N ALA A 200 28.62 39.40 1.49
CA ALA A 200 28.35 38.02 1.78
C ALA A 200 27.31 37.82 2.91
N GLY A 201 27.10 38.83 3.76
CA GLY A 201 26.19 38.72 4.92
C GLY A 201 26.73 37.85 6.06
N VAL A 202 28.05 37.76 6.23
CA VAL A 202 28.71 36.92 7.24
C VAL A 202 29.41 37.74 8.30
N ASP A 203 29.87 37.11 9.40
CA ASP A 203 30.65 37.75 10.44
C ASP A 203 32.09 38.04 10.01
N GLU A 204 32.73 39.11 10.57
CA GLU A 204 34.14 39.46 10.35
C GLU A 204 35.10 38.30 10.69
N THR A 205 34.70 37.37 11.57
CA THR A 205 35.48 36.18 11.94
C THR A 205 35.59 35.18 10.80
N ALA A 206 34.78 35.29 9.74
CA ALA A 206 34.85 34.45 8.56
C ALA A 206 36.07 34.74 7.66
N VAL A 207 36.69 35.88 7.77
CA VAL A 207 37.87 36.27 6.92
C VAL A 207 39.05 35.34 7.18
N GLN A 208 39.42 34.55 6.16
CA GLN A 208 40.58 33.64 6.22
C GLN A 208 41.82 34.20 5.55
N GLY A 209 41.67 35.08 4.56
CA GLY A 209 42.79 35.70 3.86
C GLY A 209 42.39 36.86 2.98
N VAL A 210 43.31 37.79 2.76
CA VAL A 210 43.14 38.93 1.86
C VAL A 210 44.42 39.12 1.06
N GLU A 211 44.34 39.08 -0.28
CA GLU A 211 45.45 39.24 -1.19
C GLU A 211 45.15 40.27 -2.29
N LEU A 212 46.11 41.13 -2.63
CA LEU A 212 45.95 42.06 -3.74
C LEU A 212 46.35 41.39 -5.06
N VAL A 213 45.42 41.27 -5.96
CA VAL A 213 45.54 40.53 -7.24
C VAL A 213 45.05 41.39 -8.41
N ALA A 214 45.24 40.91 -9.63
CA ALA A 214 44.61 41.49 -10.81
C ALA A 214 43.39 40.67 -11.23
N VAL A 215 42.27 41.32 -11.52
CA VAL A 215 41.07 40.69 -12.07
C VAL A 215 40.83 41.23 -13.49
N PRO A 216 40.91 40.35 -14.52
CA PRO A 216 40.58 40.76 -15.87
C PRO A 216 39.11 41.12 -16.03
N VAL A 217 38.82 42.14 -16.84
CA VAL A 217 37.47 42.58 -17.19
C VAL A 217 37.31 42.55 -18.70
N PRO A 218 36.27 41.92 -19.28
CA PRO A 218 36.11 41.90 -20.72
C PRO A 218 36.05 43.29 -21.35
N GLN A 219 36.79 43.51 -22.44
CA GLN A 219 36.87 44.79 -23.18
C GLN A 219 37.41 45.99 -22.40
N ARG A 220 38.03 45.76 -21.24
CA ARG A 220 38.65 46.81 -20.39
C ARG A 220 40.03 46.35 -19.90
N ASP A 221 40.80 47.25 -19.33
CA ASP A 221 42.02 46.90 -18.60
C ASP A 221 41.70 46.07 -17.37
N ALA A 222 42.60 45.17 -16.97
CA ALA A 222 42.48 44.44 -15.73
C ALA A 222 42.39 45.41 -14.54
N ARG A 223 41.63 45.05 -13.54
CA ARG A 223 41.44 45.83 -12.30
C ARG A 223 42.34 45.26 -11.19
N ALA A 224 43.00 46.12 -10.39
CA ALA A 224 43.52 45.70 -9.11
C ALA A 224 42.33 45.41 -8.18
N ALA A 225 42.31 44.26 -7.55
CA ALA A 225 41.23 43.85 -6.63
C ALA A 225 41.84 43.10 -5.43
N TYR A 226 41.17 43.19 -4.31
CA TYR A 226 41.47 42.32 -3.18
C TYR A 226 40.67 41.05 -3.31
N GLU A 227 41.36 39.92 -3.37
CA GLU A 227 40.81 38.60 -3.20
C GLU A 227 40.61 38.36 -1.71
N VAL A 228 39.36 38.19 -1.27
CA VAL A 228 38.99 37.94 0.12
C VAL A 228 38.35 36.57 0.21
N VAL A 229 38.97 35.66 0.97
CA VAL A 229 38.47 34.32 1.25
C VAL A 229 37.70 34.36 2.56
N LEU A 230 36.43 33.98 2.51
CA LEU A 230 35.52 33.92 3.65
C LEU A 230 35.14 32.48 3.89
N ILE A 231 35.28 31.97 5.12
CA ILE A 231 34.79 30.63 5.54
C ILE A 231 34.25 30.79 6.97
N GLY A 232 32.98 30.47 7.13
CA GLY A 232 32.28 30.64 8.40
C GLY A 232 30.98 29.89 8.43
N ASN A 233 30.08 30.30 9.32
CA ASN A 233 28.71 29.81 9.41
C ASN A 233 27.73 30.99 9.41
N ASP A 234 26.62 30.86 8.71
CA ASP A 234 25.47 31.74 8.82
C ASP A 234 24.36 30.93 9.45
N GLU A 235 23.87 31.34 10.62
CA GLU A 235 22.77 30.69 11.36
C GLU A 235 22.82 29.14 11.44
N SER A 236 23.99 28.55 11.52
CA SER A 236 24.26 27.11 11.53
C SER A 236 24.56 26.44 10.15
N GLN A 237 24.53 27.19 9.06
CA GLN A 237 24.94 26.64 7.75
C GLN A 237 26.37 27.03 7.42
N PRO A 238 27.19 26.14 6.81
CA PRO A 238 28.52 26.52 6.34
C PRO A 238 28.38 27.50 5.19
N VAL A 239 29.21 28.52 5.21
CA VAL A 239 29.35 29.48 4.12
C VAL A 239 30.84 29.58 3.73
N GLY A 240 31.08 29.61 2.44
CA GLY A 240 32.42 29.77 1.89
C GLY A 240 32.35 30.62 0.63
N PHE A 241 33.11 31.72 0.60
CA PHE A 241 33.15 32.59 -0.58
C PHE A 241 34.58 33.03 -0.88
N THR A 242 34.89 33.14 -2.19
CA THR A 242 35.99 33.97 -2.66
C THR A 242 35.40 35.21 -3.30
N THR A 243 35.66 36.38 -2.70
CA THR A 243 35.12 37.67 -3.15
C THR A 243 36.22 38.55 -3.66
N TYR A 244 36.09 39.07 -4.88
CA TYR A 244 37.06 40.01 -5.51
C TYR A 244 36.50 41.42 -5.43
N VAL A 245 37.08 42.21 -4.54
CA VAL A 245 36.67 43.60 -4.31
C VAL A 245 37.60 44.54 -5.05
N ASP A 246 37.08 45.37 -5.95
CA ASP A 246 37.89 46.36 -6.68
C ASP A 246 38.66 47.25 -5.70
N ALA A 247 39.95 47.24 -5.81
CA ALA A 247 40.83 47.91 -4.88
C ALA A 247 40.81 49.48 -4.99
N ARG A 248 40.03 50.02 -5.94
CA ARG A 248 39.89 51.46 -6.19
C ARG A 248 38.56 52.04 -5.73
N ASP A 249 37.46 51.36 -6.05
CA ASP A 249 36.11 51.90 -5.80
C ASP A 249 35.26 51.03 -4.87
N GLY A 250 35.76 49.87 -4.43
CA GLY A 250 35.07 49.00 -3.50
C GLY A 250 33.95 48.17 -4.11
N SER A 251 33.76 48.20 -5.44
CA SER A 251 32.73 47.36 -6.07
C SER A 251 33.16 45.92 -6.02
N VAL A 252 32.20 45.01 -5.71
CA VAL A 252 32.40 43.57 -5.80
C VAL A 252 32.36 43.18 -7.27
N LEU A 253 33.50 42.77 -7.80
CA LEU A 253 33.67 42.33 -9.20
C LEU A 253 33.16 40.92 -9.39
N VAL A 254 33.55 40.02 -8.51
CA VAL A 254 33.13 38.60 -8.52
C VAL A 254 32.99 38.13 -7.08
N ARG A 255 32.00 37.31 -6.79
CA ARG A 255 31.91 36.44 -5.60
C ARG A 255 31.60 35.04 -6.08
N GLU A 256 32.38 34.08 -5.64
CA GLU A 256 32.21 32.65 -5.93
C GLU A 256 31.79 31.94 -4.66
N ASP A 257 30.73 31.17 -4.73
CA ASP A 257 30.34 30.24 -3.68
C ASP A 257 31.27 29.04 -3.73
N LEU A 258 31.87 28.69 -2.58
CA LEU A 258 32.79 27.56 -2.44
C LEU A 258 32.16 26.35 -1.78
N VAL A 259 30.86 26.43 -1.43
CA VAL A 259 30.14 25.33 -0.78
C VAL A 259 29.44 24.48 -1.84
N ASP A 260 29.97 23.28 -2.05
CA ASP A 260 29.30 22.29 -2.87
C ASP A 260 28.25 21.55 -1.99
N TYR A 261 26.98 21.75 -2.29
CA TYR A 261 25.88 21.01 -1.67
C TYR A 261 25.66 19.73 -2.44
N SER A 262 25.55 18.58 -1.73
CA SER A 262 24.90 17.41 -2.32
C SER A 262 23.40 17.74 -2.48
N GLU A 263 22.79 17.35 -3.58
CA GLU A 263 21.34 17.45 -3.72
C GLU A 263 20.69 16.67 -2.56
N ASP A 264 20.07 17.39 -1.61
CA ASP A 264 19.48 16.83 -0.40
C ASP A 264 18.05 16.35 -0.70
N ASN A 265 17.94 15.42 -1.64
CA ASN A 265 16.66 14.86 -2.11
C ASN A 265 16.61 13.37 -1.83
N PRO A 266 16.03 12.94 -0.68
CA PRO A 266 15.95 11.51 -0.39
C PRO A 266 15.10 10.77 -1.40
N ALA A 267 15.51 9.54 -1.73
CA ALA A 267 14.81 8.69 -2.67
C ALA A 267 14.73 7.23 -2.18
N TRP A 268 13.59 6.61 -2.45
CA TRP A 268 13.27 5.24 -2.05
C TRP A 268 12.95 4.39 -3.27
N GLU A 269 13.56 3.19 -3.36
CA GLU A 269 13.18 2.15 -4.31
C GLU A 269 12.10 1.27 -3.68
N VAL A 270 10.86 1.37 -4.17
CA VAL A 270 9.67 0.76 -3.54
C VAL A 270 8.79 0.02 -4.54
N PHE A 271 7.97 -0.89 -4.05
CA PHE A 271 6.82 -1.45 -4.79
C PHE A 271 5.56 -0.64 -4.48
N PRO A 272 5.09 0.25 -5.36
CA PRO A 272 3.92 1.10 -5.08
C PRO A 272 2.63 0.32 -4.85
N ASN A 273 2.56 -0.90 -5.36
CA ASN A 273 1.48 -1.86 -5.16
C ASN A 273 2.00 -3.17 -4.59
N THR A 274 2.60 -4.02 -5.44
CA THR A 274 3.17 -5.33 -5.06
C THR A 274 4.40 -5.65 -5.91
N PRO A 275 5.25 -6.60 -5.50
CA PRO A 275 6.13 -7.32 -6.41
C PRO A 275 5.32 -8.01 -7.53
N PRO A 276 5.99 -8.55 -8.57
CA PRO A 276 5.30 -9.26 -9.63
C PRO A 276 4.44 -10.42 -9.11
N VAL A 277 3.15 -10.42 -9.42
CA VAL A 277 2.18 -11.45 -9.00
C VAL A 277 2.31 -12.77 -9.77
N ASP A 278 3.18 -12.82 -10.78
CA ASP A 278 3.64 -14.06 -11.41
C ASP A 278 4.76 -14.75 -10.61
N TYR A 279 5.10 -14.18 -9.46
CA TYR A 279 6.14 -14.62 -8.54
C TYR A 279 7.54 -14.74 -9.18
N SER A 280 7.79 -13.96 -10.23
CA SER A 280 9.16 -13.79 -10.73
C SER A 280 9.98 -12.95 -9.74
N SER A 281 11.30 -13.10 -9.79
CA SER A 281 12.21 -12.26 -8.99
C SER A 281 12.65 -11.01 -9.77
N THR A 282 11.86 -10.56 -10.73
CA THR A 282 12.12 -9.33 -11.48
C THR A 282 11.89 -8.14 -10.55
N ASP A 283 12.91 -7.32 -10.37
CA ASP A 283 12.79 -6.09 -9.61
C ASP A 283 12.03 -5.05 -10.43
N THR A 284 10.79 -4.77 -10.02
CA THR A 284 9.89 -3.78 -10.64
C THR A 284 9.64 -2.58 -9.72
N ARG A 285 10.51 -2.37 -8.74
CA ARG A 285 10.42 -1.22 -7.86
C ARG A 285 10.52 0.09 -8.64
N VAL A 286 9.92 1.12 -8.07
CA VAL A 286 9.85 2.47 -8.62
C VAL A 286 10.63 3.39 -7.71
N ARG A 287 11.37 4.32 -8.31
CA ARG A 287 12.12 5.33 -7.57
C ARG A 287 11.19 6.50 -7.21
N TRP A 288 10.86 6.60 -5.94
CA TRP A 288 10.18 7.74 -5.35
C TRP A 288 11.19 8.73 -4.80
N CYS A 289 11.09 10.00 -5.21
CA CYS A 289 11.88 11.07 -4.64
C CYS A 289 11.00 12.05 -3.88
N PHE A 290 11.50 12.61 -2.78
CA PHE A 290 10.73 13.59 -2.02
C PHE A 290 10.52 14.88 -2.82
N LEU A 291 11.56 15.38 -3.50
CA LEU A 291 11.51 16.53 -4.42
C LEU A 291 11.76 16.10 -5.86
N PRO A 292 11.41 16.94 -6.86
CA PRO A 292 11.78 16.66 -8.25
C PRO A 292 13.31 16.58 -8.41
N GLY A 293 13.79 15.56 -9.13
CA GLY A 293 15.21 15.36 -9.36
C GLY A 293 15.51 14.35 -10.46
N PRO A 294 16.77 14.20 -10.87
CA PRO A 294 17.18 13.23 -11.87
C PRO A 294 16.86 11.80 -11.46
N GLY A 295 16.32 11.02 -12.38
CA GLY A 295 15.99 9.60 -12.14
C GLY A 295 14.72 9.35 -11.34
N CYS A 296 14.06 10.38 -10.85
CA CYS A 296 12.79 10.26 -10.13
C CYS A 296 11.68 9.78 -11.08
N GLN A 297 11.03 8.69 -10.71
CA GLN A 297 9.86 8.20 -11.43
C GLN A 297 8.57 8.79 -10.85
N GLU A 298 8.58 9.08 -9.55
CA GLU A 298 7.50 9.78 -8.87
C GLU A 298 8.04 10.75 -7.81
N VAL A 299 7.43 11.94 -7.74
CA VAL A 299 7.65 12.92 -6.68
C VAL A 299 6.56 12.72 -5.63
N VAL A 300 6.96 12.45 -4.39
CA VAL A 300 6.04 12.07 -3.32
C VAL A 300 5.89 13.12 -2.22
N GLY A 301 6.74 14.14 -2.18
CA GLY A 301 6.63 15.23 -1.22
C GLY A 301 5.34 16.03 -1.43
N THR A 302 4.60 16.28 -0.36
CA THR A 302 3.37 17.07 -0.35
C THR A 302 3.36 18.01 0.85
N PRO A 303 2.50 19.04 0.87
CA PRO A 303 2.37 19.94 2.03
C PRO A 303 1.91 19.25 3.33
N ALA A 304 1.46 17.99 3.27
CA ALA A 304 1.14 17.19 4.44
C ALA A 304 2.38 16.87 5.29
N SER A 305 3.53 16.68 4.62
CA SER A 305 4.83 16.47 5.27
C SER A 305 5.71 17.70 5.08
N PRO A 306 5.80 18.59 6.08
CA PRO A 306 6.63 19.79 5.98
C PRO A 306 8.12 19.51 6.01
N LEU A 307 8.52 18.29 6.39
CA LEU A 307 9.89 17.78 6.34
C LEU A 307 9.96 16.59 5.40
N ALA A 308 11.12 16.35 4.80
CA ALA A 308 11.36 15.10 4.08
C ALA A 308 11.15 13.91 5.03
N TRP A 309 10.64 12.81 4.51
CA TRP A 309 10.18 11.69 5.34
C TRP A 309 11.23 11.11 6.29
N ASP A 310 12.52 11.17 5.92
CA ASP A 310 13.65 10.70 6.72
C ASP A 310 14.28 11.78 7.60
N VAL A 311 13.65 12.94 7.76
CA VAL A 311 14.14 14.00 8.65
C VAL A 311 13.56 13.79 10.04
N ASN A 312 14.46 13.76 11.03
CA ASN A 312 14.10 13.64 12.44
C ASN A 312 13.55 14.99 12.95
N SER A 313 12.34 14.98 13.44
CA SER A 313 11.61 16.19 13.92
C SER A 313 12.28 16.90 15.11
N THR A 314 13.07 16.17 15.92
CA THR A 314 13.69 16.74 17.13
C THR A 314 14.91 17.60 16.81
N ASN A 315 15.73 17.19 15.84
CA ASN A 315 16.97 17.88 15.52
C ASN A 315 17.02 18.46 14.09
N LEU A 316 15.93 18.27 13.33
CA LEU A 316 15.76 18.73 11.95
C LEU A 316 16.88 18.28 11.00
N LYS A 317 17.46 17.10 11.25
CA LYS A 317 18.51 16.52 10.43
C LYS A 317 18.03 15.21 9.79
N PRO A 318 18.55 14.88 8.60
CA PRO A 318 18.36 13.56 8.02
C PRO A 318 18.77 12.46 9.00
N SER A 319 17.95 11.44 9.13
CA SER A 319 18.26 10.26 9.94
C SER A 319 19.16 9.27 9.18
N GLU A 320 19.21 9.42 7.86
CA GLU A 320 19.94 8.55 6.92
C GLU A 320 19.44 7.09 6.97
N THR A 321 18.25 6.86 7.52
CA THR A 321 17.65 5.53 7.71
C THR A 321 16.12 5.61 7.67
N THR A 322 15.43 4.56 8.11
CA THR A 322 13.97 4.46 8.16
C THR A 322 13.37 5.08 9.44
N LEU A 323 13.69 6.34 9.71
CA LEU A 323 13.21 7.12 10.84
C LEU A 323 12.87 8.55 10.40
N GLY A 324 11.68 9.02 10.69
CA GLY A 324 11.20 10.35 10.37
C GLY A 324 10.13 10.88 11.32
N ASN A 325 9.45 11.94 10.90
CA ASN A 325 8.39 12.57 11.69
C ASN A 325 7.08 11.76 11.72
N ASN A 326 6.70 11.16 10.60
CA ASN A 326 5.38 10.52 10.48
C ASN A 326 5.43 9.02 10.81
N ALA A 327 6.60 8.39 10.56
CA ALA A 327 6.78 6.96 10.75
C ALA A 327 8.23 6.61 11.05
N PHE A 328 8.43 5.42 11.60
CA PHE A 328 9.71 4.71 11.58
C PHE A 328 9.49 3.22 11.36
N ALA A 329 10.43 2.56 10.65
CA ALA A 329 10.34 1.14 10.36
C ALA A 329 11.56 0.39 10.88
N VAL A 330 11.30 -0.69 11.61
CA VAL A 330 12.29 -1.56 12.26
C VAL A 330 12.00 -3.02 11.94
N HIS A 331 12.95 -3.93 12.11
CA HIS A 331 12.62 -5.36 12.12
C HIS A 331 12.25 -5.87 13.52
N ASN A 332 11.45 -6.92 13.59
CA ASN A 332 11.10 -7.57 14.85
C ASN A 332 11.13 -9.11 14.73
N TRP A 333 12.22 -9.68 14.29
CA TRP A 333 12.33 -11.11 13.94
C TRP A 333 12.09 -12.10 15.08
N PHE A 334 12.44 -11.71 16.31
CA PHE A 334 12.43 -12.62 17.45
C PHE A 334 11.14 -12.56 18.27
N SER A 335 10.21 -11.72 17.87
CA SER A 335 8.93 -11.58 18.57
C SER A 335 7.87 -10.94 17.66
N ASN A 336 6.62 -11.33 17.85
CA ASN A 336 5.48 -10.55 17.40
C ASN A 336 4.94 -9.61 18.50
N ASP A 337 5.61 -9.57 19.66
CA ASP A 337 5.35 -8.58 20.70
C ASP A 337 5.90 -7.22 20.24
N PRO A 338 5.04 -6.21 20.03
CA PRO A 338 5.44 -4.91 19.53
C PRO A 338 6.37 -4.15 20.47
N PHE A 339 6.43 -4.53 21.76
CA PHE A 339 7.25 -3.88 22.78
C PHE A 339 8.61 -4.56 23.01
N THR A 340 8.95 -5.59 22.24
CA THR A 340 10.24 -6.28 22.36
C THR A 340 11.40 -5.33 22.07
N VAL A 341 12.46 -5.42 22.86
CA VAL A 341 13.72 -4.70 22.66
C VAL A 341 14.61 -5.36 21.60
N GLY A 342 15.58 -4.63 21.08
CA GLY A 342 16.54 -5.15 20.07
C GLY A 342 16.09 -5.00 18.63
N LYS A 343 15.20 -4.05 18.37
CA LYS A 343 14.79 -3.64 17.02
C LYS A 343 15.84 -2.74 16.39
N GLU A 344 16.07 -2.91 15.10
CA GLU A 344 17.03 -2.12 14.34
C GLU A 344 16.34 -1.43 13.17
N LEU A 345 16.70 -0.18 12.94
CA LEU A 345 16.37 0.57 11.72
C LEU A 345 17.14 0.00 10.51
N ALA A 346 16.77 0.39 9.29
CA ALA A 346 17.51 0.01 8.10
C ALA A 346 18.97 0.49 8.17
N THR A 347 19.84 -0.22 7.48
CA THR A 347 21.27 0.15 7.39
C THR A 347 21.39 1.61 6.89
N PRO A 348 22.10 2.49 7.61
CA PRO A 348 22.17 3.91 7.23
C PRO A 348 22.70 4.14 5.81
N ARG A 349 22.14 5.13 5.13
CA ARG A 349 22.50 5.60 3.78
C ARG A 349 22.83 7.09 3.84
N PRO A 350 24.10 7.50 4.04
CA PRO A 350 24.47 8.92 4.13
C PRO A 350 24.14 9.74 2.89
N ASN A 351 24.02 9.09 1.72
CA ASN A 351 23.60 9.73 0.48
C ASN A 351 22.05 9.80 0.35
N ARG A 352 21.31 9.32 1.33
CA ARG A 352 19.85 9.28 1.38
C ARG A 352 19.20 8.56 0.19
N GLU A 353 19.95 7.67 -0.47
CA GLU A 353 19.48 6.78 -1.51
C GLU A 353 19.12 5.42 -0.89
N TYR A 354 17.82 5.17 -0.69
CA TYR A 354 17.34 3.96 -0.02
C TYR A 354 17.03 2.85 -1.04
N ASP A 355 18.08 2.46 -1.78
CA ASP A 355 18.12 1.51 -2.88
C ASP A 355 18.61 0.11 -2.45
N TYR A 356 18.16 -0.35 -1.29
CA TYR A 356 18.56 -1.66 -0.76
C TYR A 356 18.25 -2.79 -1.73
N ALA A 357 19.10 -3.84 -1.74
CA ALA A 357 18.88 -5.00 -2.57
C ALA A 357 17.57 -5.71 -2.21
N TRP A 358 16.81 -6.09 -3.23
CA TRP A 358 15.66 -6.99 -3.13
C TRP A 358 15.88 -8.18 -4.06
N THR A 359 15.76 -9.37 -3.53
CA THR A 359 16.03 -10.62 -4.26
C THR A 359 14.89 -11.61 -4.20
N ASN A 360 13.79 -11.24 -3.51
CA ASN A 360 12.67 -12.11 -3.21
C ASN A 360 13.12 -13.42 -2.53
N GLN A 361 13.98 -13.27 -1.51
CA GLN A 361 14.71 -14.37 -0.92
C GLN A 361 13.77 -15.39 -0.25
N TRP A 362 12.71 -14.95 0.45
CA TRP A 362 11.74 -15.81 1.11
C TRP A 362 11.04 -16.75 0.13
N LEU A 363 10.64 -16.22 -1.03
CA LEU A 363 10.03 -17.02 -2.10
C LEU A 363 11.04 -18.01 -2.71
N ARG A 364 12.21 -17.49 -3.11
CA ARG A 364 13.21 -18.28 -3.81
C ARG A 364 13.72 -19.47 -3.00
N GLU A 365 13.85 -19.29 -1.71
CA GLU A 365 14.29 -20.32 -0.76
C GLU A 365 13.10 -21.08 -0.13
N ARG A 366 11.87 -20.90 -0.66
CA ARG A 366 10.68 -21.66 -0.29
C ARG A 366 10.42 -21.64 1.23
N CYS A 367 10.32 -20.45 1.82
CA CYS A 367 10.09 -20.25 3.25
C CYS A 367 11.17 -20.86 4.17
N SER A 368 12.38 -21.04 3.68
CA SER A 368 13.48 -21.60 4.48
C SER A 368 13.95 -20.61 5.54
N PRO A 369 13.97 -20.98 6.83
CA PRO A 369 14.52 -20.11 7.89
C PRO A 369 16.00 -19.75 7.73
N ALA A 370 16.74 -20.47 6.84
CA ALA A 370 18.15 -20.20 6.57
C ALA A 370 18.39 -18.81 5.95
N VAL A 371 17.36 -18.17 5.38
CA VAL A 371 17.44 -16.83 4.80
C VAL A 371 17.80 -15.74 5.83
N PHE A 372 17.47 -15.94 7.10
CA PHE A 372 17.79 -14.97 8.16
C PHE A 372 19.29 -14.94 8.49
N GLU A 373 20.02 -16.02 8.19
CA GLU A 373 21.47 -16.12 8.35
C GLU A 373 22.25 -15.75 7.08
N SER A 374 21.57 -15.43 6.00
CA SER A 374 22.19 -15.04 4.73
C SER A 374 22.79 -13.63 4.80
N ALA A 375 23.68 -13.31 3.84
CA ALA A 375 24.25 -11.97 3.73
C ALA A 375 23.19 -10.87 3.44
N LEU A 376 22.06 -11.24 2.81
CA LEU A 376 20.95 -10.34 2.50
C LEU A 376 19.90 -10.31 3.62
N ARG A 377 20.03 -11.19 4.64
CA ARG A 377 19.15 -11.21 5.81
C ARG A 377 17.66 -11.15 5.41
N ASN A 378 17.23 -11.99 4.48
CA ASN A 378 15.87 -12.02 3.95
C ASN A 378 15.37 -10.66 3.41
N ASP A 379 16.21 -9.93 2.70
CA ASP A 379 15.90 -8.62 2.11
C ASP A 379 15.36 -7.58 3.13
N ILE A 380 15.74 -7.71 4.40
CA ILE A 380 15.13 -6.94 5.51
C ILE A 380 15.28 -5.42 5.37
N ASP A 381 16.38 -4.92 4.78
CA ASP A 381 16.55 -3.49 4.60
C ASP A 381 15.60 -2.94 3.53
N ALA A 382 15.36 -3.72 2.46
CA ALA A 382 14.38 -3.37 1.45
C ALA A 382 12.95 -3.41 2.03
N ALA A 383 12.63 -4.40 2.88
CA ALA A 383 11.34 -4.51 3.57
C ALA A 383 11.08 -3.30 4.48
N ARG A 384 12.07 -2.92 5.30
CA ARG A 384 11.97 -1.73 6.18
C ARG A 384 11.81 -0.44 5.38
N ALA A 385 12.57 -0.27 4.30
CA ALA A 385 12.48 0.92 3.45
C ALA A 385 11.12 1.02 2.73
N ASN A 386 10.60 -0.11 2.24
CA ASN A 386 9.28 -0.17 1.62
C ASN A 386 8.19 0.18 2.63
N LEU A 387 8.16 -0.48 3.79
CA LEU A 387 7.17 -0.23 4.84
C LEU A 387 7.22 1.23 5.33
N PHE A 388 8.41 1.79 5.53
CA PHE A 388 8.62 3.18 5.90
C PHE A 388 8.01 4.14 4.87
N ALA A 389 8.34 3.96 3.60
CA ALA A 389 7.84 4.81 2.52
C ALA A 389 6.31 4.70 2.38
N MET A 390 5.76 3.49 2.53
CA MET A 390 4.31 3.27 2.43
C MET A 390 3.54 3.91 3.59
N HIS A 391 4.04 3.84 4.82
CA HIS A 391 3.43 4.51 5.97
C HIS A 391 3.43 6.04 5.80
N ASN A 392 4.55 6.63 5.37
CA ASN A 392 4.61 8.05 5.07
C ASN A 392 3.64 8.44 3.94
N ARG A 393 3.52 7.59 2.92
CA ARG A 393 2.60 7.85 1.81
C ARG A 393 1.13 7.78 2.26
N MET A 394 0.77 6.84 3.13
CA MET A 394 -0.58 6.76 3.72
C MET A 394 -0.87 7.95 4.64
N HIS A 395 0.13 8.41 5.41
CA HIS A 395 0.02 9.63 6.19
C HIS A 395 -0.34 10.82 5.29
N ASP A 396 0.44 11.08 4.25
CA ASP A 396 0.26 12.24 3.38
C ASP A 396 -1.09 12.18 2.63
N TRP A 397 -1.48 11.01 2.13
CA TRP A 397 -2.76 10.81 1.46
C TRP A 397 -3.96 11.05 2.37
N SER A 398 -3.94 10.48 3.57
CA SER A 398 -5.04 10.61 4.54
C SER A 398 -5.12 12.02 5.15
N TYR A 399 -3.98 12.73 5.25
CA TYR A 399 -3.93 14.12 5.67
C TYR A 399 -4.82 15.01 4.79
N HIS A 400 -4.76 14.82 3.49
CA HIS A 400 -5.59 15.55 2.52
C HIS A 400 -7.07 15.15 2.50
N LEU A 401 -7.46 14.12 3.27
CA LEU A 401 -8.84 13.73 3.53
C LEU A 401 -9.35 14.21 4.90
N GLY A 402 -8.46 14.78 5.71
CA GLY A 402 -8.82 15.33 7.00
C GLY A 402 -8.27 14.58 8.22
N PHE A 403 -7.39 13.61 8.05
CA PHE A 403 -6.65 12.98 9.15
C PHE A 403 -5.41 13.82 9.47
N THR A 404 -5.64 14.93 10.15
CA THR A 404 -4.65 15.96 10.47
C THR A 404 -4.35 15.97 11.98
N GLU A 405 -3.48 16.86 12.42
CA GLU A 405 -3.09 16.99 13.83
C GLU A 405 -4.31 17.20 14.76
N VAL A 406 -5.29 17.99 14.33
CA VAL A 406 -6.51 18.25 15.13
C VAL A 406 -7.51 17.08 15.10
N THR A 407 -7.32 16.11 14.24
CA THR A 407 -8.11 14.88 14.12
C THR A 407 -7.29 13.63 14.43
N PHE A 408 -6.18 13.84 15.18
CA PHE A 408 -5.38 12.81 15.85
C PHE A 408 -4.50 11.96 14.92
N ASN A 409 -3.89 12.58 13.90
CA ASN A 409 -2.96 11.93 13.00
C ASN A 409 -1.69 11.43 13.73
N LEU A 410 -0.79 10.80 12.98
CA LEU A 410 0.35 10.05 13.52
C LEU A 410 1.64 10.79 13.20
N GLN A 411 2.19 11.53 14.19
CA GLN A 411 3.40 12.33 14.02
C GLN A 411 4.22 12.42 15.32
N ASP A 412 5.55 12.44 15.19
CA ASP A 412 6.45 12.73 16.30
C ASP A 412 6.32 14.20 16.74
N SER A 413 6.32 15.12 15.78
CA SER A 413 6.03 16.53 16.00
C SER A 413 4.81 16.98 15.20
N ASN A 414 3.91 17.69 15.87
CA ASN A 414 2.73 18.30 15.26
C ASN A 414 2.95 19.76 14.82
N PHE A 415 4.17 20.27 14.92
CA PHE A 415 4.53 21.64 14.50
C PHE A 415 3.58 22.71 15.04
N ASP A 416 3.11 22.57 16.28
CA ASP A 416 2.14 23.44 16.95
C ASP A 416 0.76 23.56 16.25
N ARG A 417 0.40 22.61 15.35
CA ARG A 417 -0.89 22.63 14.62
C ARG A 417 -2.05 21.98 15.38
N GLY A 418 -1.82 21.52 16.61
CA GLY A 418 -2.83 20.89 17.45
C GLY A 418 -2.61 19.40 17.69
N GLY A 419 -3.61 18.71 18.27
CA GLY A 419 -3.47 17.30 18.64
C GLY A 419 -2.38 17.03 19.69
N LYS A 420 -2.00 15.76 19.82
CA LYS A 420 -0.85 15.37 20.62
C LYS A 420 0.22 14.79 19.74
N GLN A 421 1.44 15.14 20.01
CA GLN A 421 2.65 14.67 19.35
C GLN A 421 3.27 13.47 20.06
N ASN A 422 4.39 12.93 19.56
CA ASN A 422 5.16 11.76 20.00
C ASN A 422 4.45 10.43 19.68
N ASP A 423 3.78 10.36 18.55
CA ASP A 423 3.05 9.18 18.12
C ASP A 423 3.21 8.84 16.63
N PRO A 424 4.46 8.89 16.08
CA PRO A 424 4.72 8.43 14.73
C PRO A 424 4.36 6.95 14.59
N GLU A 425 3.93 6.52 13.41
CA GLU A 425 3.62 5.12 13.13
C GLU A 425 4.88 4.25 13.23
N GLN A 426 4.84 3.19 14.03
CA GLN A 426 5.90 2.19 14.10
C GLN A 426 5.62 1.01 13.19
N GLY A 427 6.38 0.84 12.12
CA GLY A 427 6.36 -0.35 11.28
C GLY A 427 7.33 -1.42 11.79
N ASN A 428 6.84 -2.62 12.09
CA ASN A 428 7.63 -3.80 12.42
C ASN A 428 7.68 -4.73 11.20
N ALA A 429 8.73 -4.62 10.39
CA ALA A 429 8.94 -5.48 9.25
C ALA A 429 9.27 -6.91 9.68
N GLN A 430 8.73 -7.90 8.97
CA GLN A 430 8.93 -9.34 9.19
C GLN A 430 8.78 -9.75 10.66
N ALA A 431 7.76 -9.21 11.33
CA ALA A 431 7.54 -9.45 12.77
C ALA A 431 7.41 -10.95 13.08
N GLY A 432 8.19 -11.44 14.05
CA GLY A 432 8.27 -12.86 14.40
C GLY A 432 8.87 -13.74 13.29
N GLY A 433 9.63 -13.17 12.35
CA GLY A 433 10.19 -13.89 11.21
C GLY A 433 10.98 -15.14 11.59
N VAL A 434 11.78 -15.07 12.66
CA VAL A 434 12.56 -16.21 13.16
C VAL A 434 11.74 -17.12 14.09
N THR A 435 10.91 -16.55 14.97
CA THR A 435 10.21 -17.29 16.03
C THR A 435 8.80 -17.75 15.65
N GLY A 436 8.15 -17.08 14.72
CA GLY A 436 6.83 -17.46 14.20
C GLY A 436 6.89 -18.66 13.26
N GLY A 437 5.74 -19.11 12.82
CA GLY A 437 5.60 -20.17 11.83
C GLY A 437 4.65 -21.27 12.22
N PRO A 438 4.45 -22.24 11.28
CA PRO A 438 3.52 -23.33 11.49
C PRO A 438 3.74 -24.10 12.81
N PRO A 439 2.67 -24.70 13.37
CA PRO A 439 1.32 -24.84 12.77
C PRO A 439 0.33 -23.71 13.08
N THR A 440 0.79 -22.53 13.49
CA THR A 440 -0.09 -21.43 13.91
C THR A 440 0.07 -20.19 13.04
N PHE A 441 -0.93 -19.30 13.08
CA PHE A 441 -0.88 -17.96 12.50
C PHE A 441 -0.08 -16.96 13.33
N ALA A 442 0.65 -17.38 14.33
CA ALA A 442 1.51 -16.50 15.11
C ALA A 442 2.66 -15.99 14.24
N ALA A 443 2.62 -14.73 13.88
CA ALA A 443 3.57 -14.07 12.99
C ALA A 443 3.71 -14.74 11.60
N ARG A 444 2.63 -15.29 11.06
CA ARG A 444 2.51 -15.80 9.69
C ARG A 444 1.13 -15.54 9.12
N ASP A 445 1.05 -15.39 7.79
CA ASP A 445 -0.21 -15.30 7.00
C ASP A 445 -1.19 -14.27 7.55
N ASN A 446 -0.68 -13.18 8.02
CA ASN A 446 -1.44 -12.12 8.65
C ASN A 446 -0.63 -10.81 8.67
N ALA A 447 -1.26 -9.76 9.13
CA ALA A 447 -0.69 -8.52 9.62
C ALA A 447 -1.55 -8.05 10.79
N ASN A 448 -1.16 -7.04 11.53
CA ASN A 448 -2.05 -6.40 12.49
C ASN A 448 -1.63 -4.98 12.81
N GLN A 449 -2.60 -4.18 13.20
CA GLN A 449 -2.45 -2.82 13.69
C GLN A 449 -2.82 -2.73 15.18
N ILE A 450 -1.98 -2.07 15.95
CA ILE A 450 -2.24 -1.71 17.34
C ILE A 450 -2.30 -0.19 17.40
N THR A 451 -3.44 0.37 17.78
CA THR A 451 -3.65 1.82 17.79
C THR A 451 -3.94 2.30 19.22
N PRO A 452 -2.92 2.73 19.98
CA PRO A 452 -3.09 3.36 21.28
C PRO A 452 -3.75 4.74 21.14
N PRO A 453 -4.20 5.35 22.26
CA PRO A 453 -4.69 6.71 22.27
C PRO A 453 -3.68 7.72 21.72
N ASP A 454 -4.17 8.83 21.20
CA ASP A 454 -3.43 10.00 20.70
C ASP A 454 -2.29 10.42 21.67
N GLY A 455 -1.08 10.60 21.13
CA GLY A 455 0.15 10.84 21.86
C GLY A 455 0.93 9.58 22.25
N HIS A 456 0.55 8.41 21.72
CA HIS A 456 1.28 7.15 21.86
C HIS A 456 1.42 6.48 20.50
N PRO A 457 2.64 6.07 20.06
CA PRO A 457 2.89 5.50 18.76
C PRO A 457 2.00 4.29 18.46
N PRO A 458 1.28 4.29 17.35
CA PRO A 458 0.65 3.10 16.82
C PRO A 458 1.70 2.14 16.25
N ILE A 459 1.31 0.88 16.04
CA ILE A 459 2.24 -0.17 15.66
C ILE A 459 1.60 -1.08 14.64
N THR A 460 2.19 -1.13 13.46
CA THR A 460 1.89 -2.13 12.42
C THR A 460 2.88 -3.29 12.54
N ASN A 461 2.41 -4.52 12.64
CA ASN A 461 3.23 -5.73 12.47
C ASN A 461 2.93 -6.34 11.10
N MET A 462 3.92 -6.37 10.22
CA MET A 462 3.87 -7.08 8.95
C MET A 462 4.54 -8.44 9.07
N TYR A 463 3.89 -9.49 8.57
CA TYR A 463 4.36 -10.86 8.70
C TYR A 463 4.79 -11.47 7.38
N LEU A 464 5.62 -12.51 7.47
CA LEU A 464 5.91 -13.41 6.36
C LEU A 464 4.74 -14.36 6.12
N TRP A 465 4.51 -14.72 4.87
CA TRP A 465 3.46 -15.64 4.45
C TRP A 465 4.07 -16.97 4.01
N GLN A 466 3.39 -18.07 4.32
CA GLN A 466 3.81 -19.42 3.99
C GLN A 466 2.65 -20.42 4.15
N PRO A 467 2.70 -21.61 3.53
CA PRO A 467 1.66 -22.63 3.71
C PRO A 467 1.54 -23.10 5.17
N ILE A 468 0.30 -23.16 5.68
CA ILE A 468 -0.07 -23.76 6.97
C ILE A 468 -1.02 -24.92 6.73
N ALA A 469 -0.56 -26.14 6.96
CA ALA A 469 -1.30 -27.36 6.66
C ALA A 469 -2.72 -27.40 7.22
N GLY A 470 -3.69 -27.58 6.36
CA GLY A 470 -5.12 -27.68 6.72
C GLY A 470 -5.77 -26.41 7.21
N SER A 471 -5.11 -25.24 7.01
CA SER A 471 -5.62 -23.94 7.41
C SER A 471 -5.55 -22.93 6.28
N PHE A 472 -4.32 -22.65 5.77
CA PHE A 472 -4.08 -21.59 4.81
C PHE A 472 -2.85 -21.93 3.94
N TYR A 473 -2.94 -21.74 2.64
CA TYR A 473 -1.89 -22.12 1.69
C TYR A 473 -1.42 -20.91 0.90
N ALA A 474 -0.87 -19.95 1.63
CA ALA A 474 -0.23 -18.79 1.03
C ALA A 474 1.09 -19.15 0.35
N PRO A 475 1.54 -18.42 -0.67
CA PRO A 475 2.89 -18.50 -1.18
C PRO A 475 3.92 -18.05 -0.14
N CYS A 476 5.19 -18.45 -0.34
CA CYS A 476 6.30 -17.95 0.47
C CYS A 476 6.64 -16.49 0.08
N VAL A 477 5.93 -15.53 0.61
CA VAL A 477 6.13 -14.11 0.30
C VAL A 477 6.25 -13.25 1.55
N ASP A 478 6.80 -12.07 1.38
CA ASP A 478 6.96 -11.09 2.44
C ASP A 478 5.83 -10.05 2.35
N GLY A 479 5.03 -9.95 3.40
CA GLY A 479 3.90 -9.03 3.49
C GLY A 479 4.30 -7.56 3.48
N ASP A 480 5.55 -7.25 3.82
CA ASP A 480 6.08 -5.88 3.80
C ASP A 480 6.10 -5.25 2.39
N PHE A 481 5.84 -6.04 1.35
CA PHE A 481 5.80 -5.58 -0.03
C PHE A 481 4.39 -5.57 -0.64
N ASP A 482 3.35 -5.97 0.09
CA ASP A 482 1.96 -5.86 -0.37
C ASP A 482 1.32 -4.57 0.14
N MET A 483 1.27 -3.54 -0.72
CA MET A 483 0.73 -2.24 -0.33
C MET A 483 -0.74 -2.31 0.05
N SER A 484 -1.53 -3.23 -0.53
CA SER A 484 -2.94 -3.36 -0.15
C SER A 484 -3.11 -3.81 1.30
N VAL A 485 -2.19 -4.64 1.81
CA VAL A 485 -2.16 -5.07 3.22
C VAL A 485 -1.58 -3.97 4.12
N ILE A 486 -0.47 -3.33 3.72
CA ILE A 486 0.12 -2.23 4.49
C ILE A 486 -0.89 -1.08 4.67
N ALA A 487 -1.57 -0.69 3.60
CA ALA A 487 -2.58 0.36 3.64
C ALA A 487 -3.83 -0.04 4.43
N HIS A 488 -4.19 -1.34 4.43
CA HIS A 488 -5.24 -1.89 5.28
C HIS A 488 -4.90 -1.69 6.75
N GLU A 489 -3.71 -2.07 7.18
CA GLU A 489 -3.28 -1.90 8.58
C GLU A 489 -3.25 -0.42 8.98
N TYR A 490 -2.71 0.45 8.13
CA TYR A 490 -2.74 1.90 8.39
C TYR A 490 -4.19 2.43 8.44
N GLY A 491 -5.11 1.85 7.69
CA GLY A 491 -6.55 2.14 7.72
C GLY A 491 -7.17 1.92 9.10
N HIS A 492 -6.75 0.88 9.81
CA HIS A 492 -7.14 0.66 11.21
C HIS A 492 -6.67 1.80 12.13
N ALA A 493 -5.46 2.32 11.94
CA ALA A 493 -4.98 3.45 12.71
C ALA A 493 -5.85 4.70 12.48
N ILE A 494 -6.19 5.01 11.23
CA ILE A 494 -7.07 6.13 10.87
C ILE A 494 -8.43 5.98 11.59
N THR A 495 -9.10 4.86 11.41
CA THR A 495 -10.46 4.68 11.94
C THR A 495 -10.49 4.60 13.45
N ASN A 496 -9.49 3.97 14.08
CA ASN A 496 -9.37 3.90 15.54
C ASN A 496 -9.05 5.25 16.19
N ARG A 497 -8.46 6.21 15.44
CA ARG A 497 -8.21 7.57 15.94
C ARG A 497 -9.38 8.51 15.68
N MET A 498 -10.06 8.39 14.55
CA MET A 498 -11.10 9.34 14.14
C MET A 498 -12.50 8.98 14.69
N VAL A 499 -12.84 7.67 14.77
CA VAL A 499 -14.14 7.23 15.30
C VAL A 499 -14.11 7.22 16.82
N ALA A 500 -15.13 7.78 17.46
CA ALA A 500 -15.26 7.90 18.91
C ALA A 500 -14.16 8.75 19.58
N GLY A 501 -13.33 9.42 18.77
CA GLY A 501 -12.24 10.27 19.26
C GLY A 501 -11.00 9.50 19.69
N PRO A 502 -9.99 10.19 20.23
CA PRO A 502 -8.63 9.69 20.33
C PRO A 502 -8.37 8.68 21.45
N ARG A 503 -9.38 8.23 22.21
CA ARG A 503 -9.19 7.37 23.38
C ARG A 503 -9.88 6.02 23.29
N ASP A 504 -11.04 5.96 22.68
CA ASP A 504 -11.91 4.78 22.78
C ASP A 504 -11.66 3.77 21.66
N GLY A 505 -11.20 4.24 20.48
CA GLY A 505 -11.00 3.39 19.32
C GLY A 505 -12.30 2.79 18.80
N LEU A 506 -12.23 2.05 17.72
CA LEU A 506 -13.36 1.41 17.08
C LEU A 506 -13.52 -0.04 17.55
N SER A 507 -14.72 -0.41 18.00
CA SER A 507 -15.07 -1.78 18.38
C SER A 507 -16.37 -2.20 17.68
N SER A 508 -16.27 -2.99 16.62
CA SER A 508 -17.45 -3.46 15.88
C SER A 508 -17.27 -4.89 15.34
N PRO A 509 -17.91 -5.89 15.97
CA PRO A 509 -17.94 -7.26 15.43
C PRO A 509 -18.62 -7.39 14.08
N GLN A 510 -19.40 -6.39 13.66
CA GLN A 510 -19.95 -6.32 12.29
C GLN A 510 -18.87 -5.93 11.25
N GLY A 511 -17.61 -5.73 11.67
CA GLY A 511 -16.48 -5.59 10.77
C GLY A 511 -16.32 -4.24 10.10
N MET A 512 -16.78 -3.17 10.73
CA MET A 512 -16.66 -1.81 10.17
C MET A 512 -15.20 -1.40 10.00
N SER A 513 -14.35 -1.66 10.99
CA SER A 513 -12.92 -1.37 10.93
C SER A 513 -12.22 -2.10 9.78
N GLU A 514 -12.49 -3.40 9.63
CA GLU A 514 -11.96 -4.23 8.54
C GLU A 514 -12.37 -3.70 7.17
N SER A 515 -13.67 -3.43 7.03
CA SER A 515 -14.21 -2.93 5.77
C SER A 515 -13.64 -1.58 5.37
N TRP A 516 -13.55 -0.63 6.31
CA TRP A 516 -12.98 0.68 6.02
C TRP A 516 -11.51 0.59 5.65
N SER A 517 -10.75 -0.26 6.32
CA SER A 517 -9.35 -0.51 5.99
C SER A 517 -9.17 -1.07 4.58
N ASP A 518 -10.00 -2.05 4.19
CA ASP A 518 -10.04 -2.56 2.82
C ASP A 518 -10.36 -1.47 1.79
N LEU A 519 -11.37 -0.65 2.08
CA LEU A 519 -11.83 0.40 1.19
C LEU A 519 -10.79 1.52 1.02
N LEU A 520 -10.12 1.92 2.10
CA LEU A 520 -9.06 2.93 2.07
C LEU A 520 -7.85 2.45 1.28
N ALA A 521 -7.44 1.18 1.46
CA ALA A 521 -6.33 0.59 0.72
C ALA A 521 -6.57 0.60 -0.79
N ILE A 522 -7.74 0.17 -1.22
CA ILE A 522 -8.12 0.16 -2.64
C ILE A 522 -8.21 1.57 -3.20
N GLU A 523 -8.79 2.51 -2.46
CA GLU A 523 -8.95 3.87 -2.95
C GLU A 523 -7.61 4.59 -3.10
N TYR A 524 -6.71 4.41 -2.13
CA TYR A 524 -5.34 4.91 -2.24
C TYR A 524 -4.65 4.43 -3.53
N LEU A 525 -4.69 3.12 -3.79
CA LEU A 525 -4.09 2.53 -4.99
C LEU A 525 -4.74 3.08 -6.27
N ALA A 526 -6.07 3.25 -6.27
CA ALA A 526 -6.81 3.75 -7.43
C ALA A 526 -6.47 5.22 -7.74
N GLU A 527 -6.43 6.09 -6.74
CA GLU A 527 -6.15 7.53 -6.90
C GLU A 527 -4.72 7.81 -7.38
N HIS A 528 -3.76 6.95 -6.99
CA HIS A 528 -2.37 7.10 -7.40
C HIS A 528 -2.01 6.34 -8.69
N GLY A 529 -2.96 5.60 -9.27
CA GLY A 529 -2.73 4.84 -10.49
C GLY A 529 -1.93 3.55 -10.28
N TYR A 530 -1.87 3.04 -9.07
CA TYR A 530 -1.16 1.80 -8.71
C TYR A 530 -2.07 0.58 -8.69
N ALA A 531 -3.40 0.77 -8.74
CA ALA A 531 -4.35 -0.33 -8.76
C ALA A 531 -4.12 -1.25 -9.97
N PRO A 532 -4.14 -2.57 -9.79
CA PRO A 532 -4.12 -3.52 -10.90
C PRO A 532 -5.31 -3.29 -11.85
N SER A 533 -5.22 -3.79 -13.06
CA SER A 533 -6.32 -3.65 -14.03
C SER A 533 -7.48 -4.62 -13.76
N GLY A 534 -8.69 -4.23 -14.20
CA GLY A 534 -9.88 -5.07 -14.15
C GLY A 534 -10.41 -5.31 -12.73
N SER A 535 -10.91 -6.50 -12.46
CA SER A 535 -11.46 -6.89 -11.16
C SER A 535 -10.41 -6.96 -10.06
N ARG A 536 -9.17 -7.21 -10.39
CA ARG A 536 -8.03 -7.26 -9.46
C ARG A 536 -7.84 -5.95 -8.67
N ALA A 537 -8.27 -4.83 -9.25
CA ALA A 537 -8.25 -3.52 -8.58
C ALA A 537 -9.05 -3.46 -7.28
N PHE A 538 -9.91 -4.44 -7.02
CA PHE A 538 -10.84 -4.47 -5.88
C PHE A 538 -10.63 -5.70 -5.00
N THR A 539 -9.42 -6.25 -5.04
CA THR A 539 -8.98 -7.42 -4.26
C THR A 539 -7.92 -6.98 -3.25
N ILE A 540 -8.04 -7.41 -2.01
CA ILE A 540 -7.05 -7.17 -0.95
C ILE A 540 -6.16 -8.39 -0.79
N GLY A 541 -4.82 -8.17 -0.81
CA GLY A 541 -3.84 -9.24 -0.58
C GLY A 541 -3.73 -10.23 -1.73
N GLU A 542 -3.89 -9.79 -2.98
CA GLU A 542 -3.67 -10.64 -4.16
C GLU A 542 -2.28 -11.29 -4.16
N TYR A 543 -1.25 -10.49 -3.87
CA TYR A 543 0.13 -10.96 -3.86
C TYR A 543 0.39 -11.95 -2.73
N VAL A 544 -0.03 -11.63 -1.51
CA VAL A 544 0.23 -12.48 -0.35
C VAL A 544 -0.58 -13.79 -0.35
N THR A 545 -1.66 -13.88 -1.14
CA THR A 545 -2.53 -15.06 -1.18
C THR A 545 -2.43 -15.89 -2.45
N SER A 546 -1.87 -15.33 -3.53
CA SER A 546 -1.96 -15.91 -4.89
C SER A 546 -3.42 -16.09 -5.37
N ASP A 547 -4.37 -15.33 -4.82
CA ASP A 547 -5.77 -15.33 -5.23
C ASP A 547 -6.16 -13.99 -5.85
N PRO A 548 -6.14 -13.87 -7.19
CA PRO A 548 -6.49 -12.64 -7.90
C PRO A 548 -7.99 -12.33 -7.84
N ASP A 549 -8.83 -13.29 -7.49
CA ASP A 549 -10.27 -13.15 -7.51
C ASP A 549 -10.84 -12.56 -6.23
N ALA A 550 -10.29 -12.92 -5.07
CA ALA A 550 -10.82 -12.48 -3.78
C ALA A 550 -9.73 -12.17 -2.73
N GLY A 551 -8.48 -12.59 -2.96
CA GLY A 551 -7.39 -12.36 -2.02
C GLY A 551 -7.64 -13.01 -0.66
N ILE A 552 -7.53 -12.20 0.39
CA ILE A 552 -7.78 -12.67 1.77
C ILE A 552 -9.26 -12.72 2.15
N ARG A 553 -10.17 -12.29 1.28
CA ARG A 553 -11.63 -12.24 1.51
C ARG A 553 -12.38 -13.43 0.86
N ASN A 554 -13.69 -13.46 0.99
CA ASN A 554 -14.53 -14.41 0.26
C ASN A 554 -14.93 -13.90 -1.13
N TYR A 555 -14.95 -12.59 -1.31
CA TYR A 555 -15.38 -11.94 -2.54
C TYR A 555 -14.46 -10.79 -2.94
N ASN A 556 -14.37 -10.61 -4.25
CA ASN A 556 -13.98 -9.32 -4.81
C ASN A 556 -15.09 -8.28 -4.53
N MET A 557 -14.72 -7.09 -4.08
CA MET A 557 -15.71 -6.05 -3.75
C MET A 557 -16.62 -5.69 -4.92
N SER A 558 -16.06 -5.68 -6.15
CA SER A 558 -16.81 -5.31 -7.36
C SER A 558 -17.86 -6.33 -7.80
N ALA A 559 -17.74 -7.56 -7.33
CA ALA A 559 -18.63 -8.69 -7.69
C ALA A 559 -19.36 -9.29 -6.49
N SER A 560 -19.25 -8.69 -5.31
CA SER A 560 -19.84 -9.21 -4.08
C SER A 560 -21.38 -9.16 -4.14
N PRO A 561 -22.08 -10.27 -3.91
CA PRO A 561 -23.54 -10.31 -3.82
C PRO A 561 -24.07 -9.95 -2.43
N LEU A 562 -23.16 -9.67 -1.49
CA LEU A 562 -23.50 -9.47 -0.09
C LEU A 562 -24.34 -8.23 0.14
N ASN A 563 -25.24 -8.34 1.10
CA ASN A 563 -26.11 -7.26 1.56
C ASN A 563 -26.38 -7.42 3.06
N TYR A 564 -27.06 -6.48 3.68
CA TYR A 564 -27.23 -6.42 5.13
C TYR A 564 -28.01 -7.61 5.74
N SER A 565 -28.74 -8.39 4.93
CA SER A 565 -29.36 -9.65 5.38
C SER A 565 -28.34 -10.78 5.57
N HIS A 566 -27.08 -10.61 5.15
CA HIS A 566 -26.01 -11.60 5.19
C HIS A 566 -25.03 -11.41 6.36
N ILE A 567 -25.30 -10.58 7.33
CA ILE A 567 -24.46 -10.54 8.54
C ILE A 567 -24.41 -11.96 9.13
N ASP A 568 -23.21 -12.43 9.51
CA ASP A 568 -23.00 -13.79 10.01
C ASP A 568 -23.11 -14.90 8.93
N TYR A 569 -23.01 -14.57 7.64
CA TYR A 569 -23.23 -15.53 6.53
C TYR A 569 -22.15 -16.61 6.45
N ASP A 570 -20.94 -16.33 6.85
CA ASP A 570 -19.82 -17.26 6.73
C ASP A 570 -19.86 -18.33 7.84
N PHE A 571 -19.20 -19.46 7.60
CA PHE A 571 -19.17 -20.59 8.54
C PHE A 571 -18.59 -20.26 9.91
N VAL A 572 -17.80 -19.22 10.01
CA VAL A 572 -17.22 -18.73 11.28
C VAL A 572 -18.24 -18.01 12.17
N GLY A 573 -19.40 -17.65 11.61
CA GLY A 573 -20.41 -16.83 12.27
C GLY A 573 -20.07 -15.34 12.26
N LEU A 574 -20.55 -14.61 13.26
CA LEU A 574 -20.24 -13.17 13.39
C LEU A 574 -18.74 -12.96 13.56
N GLN A 575 -18.09 -12.52 12.49
CA GLN A 575 -16.65 -12.38 12.39
C GLN A 575 -16.33 -11.13 11.59
N VAL A 576 -15.43 -10.32 12.12
CA VAL A 576 -15.14 -8.97 11.63
C VAL A 576 -14.79 -8.89 10.13
N HIS A 577 -13.99 -9.82 9.61
CA HIS A 577 -13.59 -9.81 8.19
C HIS A 577 -14.75 -10.17 7.28
N ALA A 578 -15.44 -11.31 7.55
CA ALA A 578 -16.51 -11.77 6.69
C ALA A 578 -17.76 -10.87 6.76
N SER A 579 -18.14 -10.42 7.96
CA SER A 579 -19.25 -9.47 8.12
C SER A 579 -18.91 -8.10 7.53
N GLY A 580 -17.64 -7.67 7.60
CA GLY A 580 -17.14 -6.43 7.00
C GLY A 580 -17.32 -6.38 5.48
N GLU A 581 -17.22 -7.53 4.79
CA GLU A 581 -17.45 -7.60 3.33
C GLU A 581 -18.85 -7.09 2.89
N VAL A 582 -19.85 -7.13 3.79
CA VAL A 582 -21.19 -6.54 3.55
C VAL A 582 -21.09 -5.01 3.40
N TRP A 583 -20.33 -4.37 4.29
CA TRP A 583 -20.12 -2.92 4.24
C TRP A 583 -19.21 -2.52 3.08
N SER A 584 -18.20 -3.33 2.75
CA SER A 584 -17.35 -3.12 1.57
C SER A 584 -18.15 -3.16 0.27
N ALA A 585 -19.04 -4.14 0.12
CA ALA A 585 -19.93 -4.23 -1.05
C ALA A 585 -20.89 -3.02 -1.14
N THR A 586 -21.40 -2.56 0.01
CA THR A 586 -22.29 -1.38 0.09
C THR A 586 -21.55 -0.12 -0.35
N ASN A 587 -20.35 0.12 0.19
CA ASN A 587 -19.55 1.30 -0.15
C ASN A 587 -19.01 1.26 -1.57
N PHE A 588 -18.74 0.08 -2.12
CA PHE A 588 -18.41 -0.05 -3.53
C PHE A 588 -19.55 0.45 -4.42
N ASP A 589 -20.81 0.09 -4.14
CA ASP A 589 -21.96 0.58 -4.89
C ASP A 589 -22.13 2.11 -4.74
N ILE A 590 -21.90 2.68 -3.56
CA ILE A 590 -21.93 4.13 -3.33
C ILE A 590 -20.83 4.83 -4.15
N ARG A 591 -19.61 4.31 -4.09
CA ARG A 591 -18.47 4.79 -4.88
C ARG A 591 -18.80 4.82 -6.38
N GLN A 592 -19.35 3.74 -6.90
CA GLN A 592 -19.75 3.66 -8.32
C GLN A 592 -20.89 4.62 -8.68
N ALA A 593 -21.86 4.81 -7.78
CA ALA A 593 -22.94 5.76 -7.99
C ALA A 593 -22.43 7.22 -8.07
N LEU A 594 -21.49 7.59 -7.20
CA LEU A 594 -20.85 8.90 -7.24
C LEU A 594 -19.95 9.09 -8.46
N ILE A 595 -19.21 8.06 -8.89
CA ILE A 595 -18.47 8.06 -10.17
C ILE A 595 -19.44 8.24 -11.34
N GLY A 596 -20.59 7.57 -11.31
CA GLY A 596 -21.64 7.75 -12.33
C GLY A 596 -22.13 9.19 -12.43
N ARG A 597 -22.23 9.91 -11.31
CA ARG A 597 -22.68 11.31 -11.27
C ARG A 597 -21.59 12.31 -11.62
N TYR A 598 -20.37 12.15 -11.08
CA TYR A 598 -19.30 13.14 -11.16
C TYR A 598 -18.14 12.73 -12.09
N GLY A 599 -18.20 11.54 -12.66
CA GLY A 599 -17.15 10.97 -13.49
C GLY A 599 -16.01 10.34 -12.69
N ALA A 600 -15.19 9.54 -13.39
CA ALA A 600 -13.98 8.92 -12.83
C ALA A 600 -12.74 9.82 -12.90
N GLY A 601 -12.80 10.93 -13.64
CA GLY A 601 -11.64 11.76 -13.91
C GLY A 601 -10.57 11.05 -14.77
N ASN A 602 -9.44 11.69 -14.95
CA ASN A 602 -8.25 11.08 -15.53
C ASN A 602 -7.16 10.93 -14.47
N ALA A 603 -6.07 10.23 -14.77
CA ALA A 603 -5.00 9.96 -13.83
C ALA A 603 -4.39 11.25 -13.21
N ALA A 604 -4.23 12.32 -14.00
CA ALA A 604 -3.69 13.58 -13.49
C ALA A 604 -4.64 14.24 -12.47
N LEU A 605 -5.96 14.24 -12.75
CA LEU A 605 -6.95 14.77 -11.80
C LEU A 605 -7.06 13.91 -10.55
N GLN A 606 -7.01 12.56 -10.67
CA GLN A 606 -7.00 11.67 -9.53
C GLN A 606 -5.82 11.98 -8.61
N LYS A 607 -4.60 12.07 -9.16
CA LYS A 607 -3.38 12.38 -8.41
C LYS A 607 -3.43 13.77 -7.77
N SER A 608 -3.87 14.79 -8.49
CA SER A 608 -4.02 16.15 -7.96
C SER A 608 -5.04 16.23 -6.81
N CYS A 609 -6.12 15.46 -6.89
CA CYS A 609 -7.08 15.33 -5.79
C CYS A 609 -6.50 14.56 -4.60
N ALA A 610 -5.74 13.48 -4.86
CA ALA A 610 -5.08 12.69 -3.82
C ALA A 610 -4.05 13.52 -3.04
N ASN A 611 -3.31 14.40 -3.72
CA ASN A 611 -2.32 15.28 -3.12
C ASN A 611 -2.91 16.59 -2.53
N GLY A 612 -4.24 16.74 -2.52
CA GLY A 612 -4.90 17.94 -1.96
C GLY A 612 -4.78 19.22 -2.78
N GLU A 613 -4.25 19.15 -4.01
CA GLU A 613 -4.05 20.29 -4.90
C GLU A 613 -5.36 20.78 -5.54
N THR A 614 -6.33 19.88 -5.66
CA THR A 614 -7.66 20.18 -6.22
C THR A 614 -8.73 20.10 -5.13
N PRO A 615 -9.58 21.13 -4.97
CA PRO A 615 -10.68 21.09 -4.03
C PRO A 615 -11.63 19.90 -4.28
N VAL A 616 -12.08 19.21 -3.24
CA VAL A 616 -12.92 18.01 -3.33
C VAL A 616 -14.18 18.20 -4.17
N THR A 617 -14.75 19.42 -4.20
CA THR A 617 -15.90 19.77 -5.04
C THR A 617 -15.61 19.72 -6.54
N SER A 618 -14.36 19.69 -6.93
CA SER A 618 -13.91 19.55 -8.32
C SER A 618 -13.34 18.17 -8.62
N CYS A 619 -13.24 17.31 -7.61
CA CYS A 619 -12.69 15.97 -7.74
C CYS A 619 -13.71 14.96 -8.28
N PRO A 620 -13.23 13.82 -8.82
CA PRO A 620 -14.05 12.69 -9.27
C PRO A 620 -14.94 12.09 -8.17
N GLY A 621 -15.89 11.26 -8.57
CA GLY A 621 -16.87 10.67 -7.66
C GLY A 621 -16.27 9.80 -6.56
N ASN A 622 -15.21 9.05 -6.86
CA ASN A 622 -14.49 8.23 -5.87
C ASN A 622 -13.84 9.09 -4.78
N ARG A 623 -13.15 10.18 -5.11
CA ARG A 623 -12.57 11.09 -4.10
C ARG A 623 -13.63 11.76 -3.23
N ARG A 624 -14.79 12.12 -3.80
CA ARG A 624 -15.93 12.65 -3.04
C ARG A 624 -16.48 11.62 -2.05
N TRP A 625 -16.55 10.34 -2.47
CA TRP A 625 -16.93 9.24 -1.60
C TRP A 625 -15.91 9.04 -0.46
N ALA A 626 -14.62 9.00 -0.76
CA ALA A 626 -13.56 8.89 0.24
C ALA A 626 -13.64 10.03 1.27
N GLN A 627 -13.87 11.26 0.81
CA GLN A 627 -14.07 12.41 1.70
C GLN A 627 -15.29 12.23 2.62
N LEU A 628 -16.41 11.75 2.08
CA LEU A 628 -17.60 11.48 2.90
C LEU A 628 -17.35 10.43 3.96
N MET A 629 -16.54 9.40 3.67
CA MET A 629 -16.15 8.42 4.67
C MET A 629 -15.36 9.08 5.81
N PHE A 630 -14.32 9.86 5.51
CA PHE A 630 -13.53 10.55 6.54
C PHE A 630 -14.38 11.54 7.35
N ASP A 631 -15.25 12.31 6.71
CA ASP A 631 -16.17 13.20 7.42
C ASP A 631 -17.12 12.42 8.35
N SER A 632 -17.59 11.24 7.93
CA SER A 632 -18.49 10.40 8.72
C SER A 632 -17.82 9.83 9.97
N TYR A 633 -16.50 9.55 9.95
CA TYR A 633 -15.78 9.09 11.12
C TYR A 633 -15.88 10.08 12.28
N LEU A 634 -15.75 11.37 11.99
CA LEU A 634 -15.84 12.44 12.97
C LEU A 634 -17.26 12.67 13.54
N LEU A 635 -18.28 12.12 12.87
CA LEU A 635 -19.69 12.24 13.31
C LEU A 635 -20.14 11.08 14.22
N MET A 636 -19.29 10.09 14.44
CA MET A 636 -19.57 8.93 15.29
C MET A 636 -18.85 9.10 16.64
N ALA A 637 -19.59 9.47 17.68
CA ALA A 637 -19.06 9.76 19.01
C ALA A 637 -19.02 8.52 19.96
N VAL A 638 -19.21 7.30 19.39
CA VAL A 638 -19.19 6.04 20.13
C VAL A 638 -18.32 5.02 19.40
N SER A 639 -17.58 4.21 20.16
CA SER A 639 -16.73 3.16 19.59
C SER A 639 -17.53 1.95 19.06
N GLN A 640 -18.73 1.76 19.58
CA GLN A 640 -19.58 0.61 19.31
C GLN A 640 -20.60 0.95 18.22
N VAL A 641 -20.11 1.09 16.98
CA VAL A 641 -20.95 1.45 15.83
C VAL A 641 -21.46 0.23 15.08
N SER A 642 -22.72 0.27 14.68
CA SER A 642 -23.31 -0.65 13.71
C SER A 642 -23.22 -0.08 12.28
N MET A 643 -23.50 -0.90 11.27
CA MET A 643 -23.59 -0.41 9.89
C MET A 643 -24.71 0.62 9.69
N VAL A 644 -25.78 0.57 10.49
CA VAL A 644 -26.87 1.57 10.45
C VAL A 644 -26.37 2.91 10.98
N ASP A 645 -25.63 2.92 12.09
CA ASP A 645 -25.03 4.15 12.63
C ASP A 645 -24.07 4.78 11.62
N SER A 646 -23.25 3.97 10.96
CA SER A 646 -22.29 4.43 9.96
C SER A 646 -22.96 4.92 8.68
N ARG A 647 -24.09 4.30 8.27
CA ARG A 647 -24.96 4.81 7.20
C ARG A 647 -25.45 6.22 7.53
N ASP A 648 -26.00 6.38 8.72
CA ASP A 648 -26.59 7.65 9.15
C ASP A 648 -25.53 8.74 9.27
N ALA A 649 -24.34 8.42 9.75
CA ALA A 649 -23.20 9.33 9.78
C ALA A 649 -22.74 9.75 8.37
N LEU A 650 -22.72 8.83 7.40
CA LEU A 650 -22.32 9.14 6.02
C LEU A 650 -23.36 10.01 5.31
N LEU A 651 -24.67 9.77 5.56
CA LEU A 651 -25.75 10.64 5.08
C LEU A 651 -25.65 12.05 5.70
N ALA A 652 -25.34 12.14 6.99
CA ALA A 652 -25.13 13.42 7.67
C ALA A 652 -23.88 14.14 7.12
N ALA A 653 -22.81 13.43 6.80
CA ALA A 653 -21.61 13.98 6.18
C ALA A 653 -21.92 14.65 4.83
N ASP A 654 -22.76 14.03 3.99
CA ASP A 654 -23.20 14.64 2.72
C ASP A 654 -24.02 15.92 2.95
N MET A 655 -24.90 15.93 3.95
CA MET A 655 -25.65 17.14 4.30
C MET A 655 -24.73 18.29 4.69
N ILE A 656 -23.67 18.00 5.45
CA ILE A 656 -22.74 19.01 5.94
C ILE A 656 -21.77 19.45 4.85
N ARG A 657 -21.17 18.52 4.12
CA ARG A 657 -20.12 18.81 3.12
C ARG A 657 -20.66 19.31 1.80
N PHE A 658 -21.72 18.67 1.30
CA PHE A 658 -22.27 18.91 -0.05
C PHE A 658 -23.71 19.42 -0.05
N GLY A 659 -24.26 19.80 1.12
CA GLY A 659 -25.63 20.34 1.24
C GLY A 659 -26.71 19.34 0.86
N GLY A 660 -26.43 18.04 0.99
CA GLY A 660 -27.38 16.99 0.65
C GLY A 660 -27.48 16.67 -0.84
N ALA A 661 -26.50 17.09 -1.64
CA ALA A 661 -26.55 16.92 -3.10
C ALA A 661 -26.52 15.47 -3.55
N ASN A 662 -26.18 14.53 -2.68
CA ASN A 662 -26.02 13.10 -3.00
C ASN A 662 -27.01 12.20 -2.25
N GLN A 663 -27.95 12.75 -1.49
CA GLN A 663 -28.87 11.97 -0.64
C GLN A 663 -29.64 10.89 -1.43
N ASP A 664 -30.08 11.19 -2.63
CA ASP A 664 -30.79 10.25 -3.50
C ASP A 664 -29.90 9.06 -3.92
N LEU A 665 -28.64 9.32 -4.27
CA LEU A 665 -27.68 8.27 -4.63
C LEU A 665 -27.33 7.40 -3.42
N LEU A 666 -27.02 8.04 -2.29
CA LEU A 666 -26.62 7.35 -1.07
C LEU A 666 -27.75 6.46 -0.57
N TRP A 667 -28.98 6.97 -0.43
CA TRP A 667 -30.12 6.17 0.00
C TRP A 667 -30.43 5.02 -0.94
N ASN A 668 -30.37 5.23 -2.25
CA ASN A 668 -30.63 4.17 -3.21
C ASN A 668 -29.56 3.06 -3.18
N ALA A 669 -28.29 3.43 -3.02
CA ALA A 669 -27.19 2.47 -2.87
C ALA A 669 -27.29 1.69 -1.56
N PHE A 670 -27.58 2.36 -0.45
CA PHE A 670 -27.86 1.72 0.83
C PHE A 670 -29.04 0.75 0.76
N ALA A 671 -30.15 1.21 0.19
CA ALA A 671 -31.35 0.36 0.04
C ALA A 671 -31.07 -0.85 -0.85
N LYS A 672 -30.33 -0.70 -1.94
CA LYS A 672 -29.96 -1.84 -2.80
C LYS A 672 -29.21 -2.93 -2.02
N ARG A 673 -28.45 -2.55 -1.00
CA ARG A 673 -27.69 -3.45 -0.12
C ARG A 673 -28.39 -3.77 1.20
N GLY A 674 -29.69 -3.52 1.30
CA GLY A 674 -30.48 -3.86 2.49
C GLY A 674 -30.29 -2.91 3.68
N LEU A 675 -29.64 -1.77 3.49
CA LEU A 675 -29.43 -0.70 4.47
C LEU A 675 -30.38 0.50 4.22
N GLY A 676 -31.54 0.27 3.63
CA GLY A 676 -32.55 1.27 3.33
C GLY A 676 -33.23 1.86 4.58
N GLU A 677 -34.29 2.68 4.38
CA GLU A 677 -34.94 3.48 5.42
C GLU A 677 -35.43 2.66 6.62
N GLY A 678 -35.95 1.45 6.39
CA GLY A 678 -36.42 0.56 7.44
C GLY A 678 -35.35 -0.35 8.07
N ALA A 679 -34.09 -0.24 7.67
CA ALA A 679 -33.03 -1.08 8.23
C ALA A 679 -32.80 -0.74 9.70
N ALA A 680 -32.68 -1.78 10.54
CA ALA A 680 -32.49 -1.63 11.98
C ALA A 680 -31.51 -2.67 12.56
N SER A 681 -30.84 -2.28 13.65
CA SER A 681 -29.93 -3.14 14.41
C SER A 681 -30.17 -2.98 15.90
N ASN A 682 -29.94 -4.03 16.68
CA ASN A 682 -29.89 -3.97 18.14
C ASN A 682 -28.50 -3.52 18.66
N GLY A 683 -27.66 -2.97 17.77
CA GLY A 683 -26.33 -2.47 18.06
C GLY A 683 -25.23 -3.23 17.31
N HIS A 684 -23.99 -2.87 17.62
CA HIS A 684 -22.79 -3.36 16.92
C HIS A 684 -22.53 -4.88 17.00
N THR A 685 -23.14 -5.57 17.96
CA THR A 685 -23.03 -7.03 18.16
C THR A 685 -24.24 -7.81 17.63
N ASP A 686 -25.16 -7.15 16.93
CA ASP A 686 -26.36 -7.82 16.40
C ASP A 686 -25.98 -8.80 15.27
N PRO A 687 -26.11 -10.12 15.47
CA PRO A 687 -25.79 -11.10 14.44
C PRO A 687 -26.93 -11.28 13.43
N ASN A 688 -28.11 -10.67 13.68
CA ASN A 688 -29.31 -10.85 12.86
C ASN A 688 -30.09 -9.54 12.71
N PRO A 689 -29.47 -8.47 12.15
CA PRO A 689 -30.12 -7.18 11.99
C PRO A 689 -31.28 -7.24 11.00
N THR A 690 -32.15 -6.24 11.04
CA THR A 690 -33.29 -6.14 10.11
C THR A 690 -32.85 -5.43 8.82
N PRO A 691 -32.84 -6.09 7.66
CA PRO A 691 -32.58 -5.43 6.39
C PRO A 691 -33.80 -4.67 5.88
N SER A 692 -33.56 -3.63 5.07
CA SER A 692 -34.60 -2.92 4.30
C SER A 692 -34.05 -2.55 2.93
N PHE A 693 -34.79 -2.85 1.91
CA PHE A 693 -34.46 -2.54 0.52
C PHE A 693 -35.26 -1.34 -0.03
N ALA A 694 -35.93 -0.59 0.84
CA ALA A 694 -36.70 0.60 0.51
C ALA A 694 -35.89 1.89 0.69
N SER A 695 -36.09 2.88 -0.20
CA SER A 695 -35.40 4.18 -0.17
C SER A 695 -36.42 5.31 -0.18
N PRO A 696 -36.28 6.34 0.65
CA PRO A 696 -37.18 7.50 0.62
C PRO A 696 -37.07 8.32 -0.67
N HIS A 697 -36.10 8.00 -1.53
CA HIS A 697 -35.83 8.69 -2.78
C HIS A 697 -36.09 7.84 -4.03
N ALA A 698 -36.64 6.65 -3.88
CA ALA A 698 -36.94 5.77 -5.01
C ALA A 698 -38.48 5.55 -5.14
N ASN A 699 -38.89 5.20 -6.35
CA ASN A 699 -40.20 4.59 -6.60
C ASN A 699 -39.98 3.08 -6.63
N GLU A 700 -40.14 2.42 -5.49
CA GLU A 700 -39.81 1.00 -5.30
C GLU A 700 -40.65 0.07 -6.15
N ALA A 701 -40.09 -1.09 -6.45
CA ALA A 701 -40.84 -2.24 -6.92
C ALA A 701 -41.41 -3.04 -5.74
N ALA A 702 -42.66 -3.39 -5.83
CA ALA A 702 -43.32 -4.31 -4.88
C ALA A 702 -43.20 -5.75 -5.39
N VAL A 703 -42.49 -6.61 -4.66
CA VAL A 703 -42.33 -8.03 -4.99
C VAL A 703 -43.18 -8.86 -4.04
N THR A 704 -44.22 -9.52 -4.58
CA THR A 704 -45.06 -10.43 -3.81
C THR A 704 -44.61 -11.86 -4.03
N PHE A 705 -44.08 -12.51 -3.01
CA PHE A 705 -43.62 -13.90 -3.00
C PHE A 705 -44.82 -14.87 -2.95
N ALA A 706 -44.97 -15.67 -3.98
CA ALA A 706 -46.06 -16.64 -4.16
C ALA A 706 -45.50 -18.05 -4.44
N PRO A 707 -44.96 -18.76 -3.43
CA PRO A 707 -44.43 -20.11 -3.60
C PRO A 707 -45.58 -21.10 -3.79
N VAL A 708 -45.41 -22.00 -4.76
CA VAL A 708 -46.40 -23.02 -5.09
C VAL A 708 -45.76 -24.41 -5.17
N ASP A 709 -46.53 -25.45 -4.80
CA ASP A 709 -46.12 -26.82 -4.97
C ASP A 709 -46.33 -27.32 -6.41
N GLU A 710 -46.10 -28.61 -6.66
CA GLU A 710 -46.25 -29.25 -7.96
C GLU A 710 -47.72 -29.28 -8.44
N ALA A 711 -48.68 -29.14 -7.54
CA ALA A 711 -50.12 -29.03 -7.83
C ALA A 711 -50.58 -27.57 -7.97
N GLY A 712 -49.69 -26.60 -7.89
CA GLY A 712 -50.01 -25.18 -7.93
C GLY A 712 -50.64 -24.65 -6.64
N GLN A 713 -50.58 -25.40 -5.52
CA GLN A 713 -51.11 -24.95 -4.24
C GLN A 713 -50.06 -24.11 -3.49
N PRO A 714 -50.46 -23.10 -2.71
CA PRO A 714 -49.55 -22.29 -1.93
C PRO A 714 -48.74 -23.13 -0.92
N VAL A 715 -47.43 -22.86 -0.84
CA VAL A 715 -46.50 -23.47 0.14
C VAL A 715 -46.48 -22.61 1.38
N ALA A 716 -46.80 -23.19 2.53
CA ALA A 716 -46.73 -22.52 3.83
C ALA A 716 -45.30 -22.62 4.42
N GLY A 717 -44.90 -21.60 5.19
CA GLY A 717 -43.59 -21.58 5.86
C GLY A 717 -42.42 -21.39 4.90
N ALA A 718 -42.69 -20.98 3.67
CA ALA A 718 -41.62 -20.64 2.71
C ALA A 718 -41.01 -19.27 3.03
N GLN A 719 -39.73 -19.16 2.82
CA GLN A 719 -38.91 -17.97 3.05
C GLN A 719 -38.25 -17.49 1.75
N LEU A 720 -38.16 -16.20 1.57
CA LEU A 720 -37.46 -15.54 0.46
C LEU A 720 -36.26 -14.75 0.97
N PHE A 721 -35.11 -14.98 0.38
CA PHE A 721 -33.83 -14.30 0.68
C PHE A 721 -33.37 -13.50 -0.52
N VAL A 722 -32.66 -12.38 -0.28
CA VAL A 722 -31.96 -11.62 -1.32
C VAL A 722 -30.50 -12.08 -1.38
N GLY A 723 -30.06 -12.61 -2.52
CA GLY A 723 -28.73 -13.16 -2.73
C GLY A 723 -28.64 -14.68 -2.60
N PRO A 724 -27.41 -15.24 -2.53
CA PRO A 724 -27.18 -16.67 -2.66
C PRO A 724 -27.29 -17.50 -1.38
N TYR A 725 -27.35 -16.86 -0.21
CA TYR A 725 -27.25 -17.53 1.09
C TYR A 725 -28.59 -17.77 1.76
N GLN A 726 -28.73 -18.97 2.33
CA GLN A 726 -29.76 -19.34 3.29
C GLN A 726 -29.14 -19.46 4.69
N ALA A 727 -27.95 -20.07 4.78
CA ALA A 727 -27.28 -20.28 6.04
C ALA A 727 -27.10 -18.95 6.80
N ARG A 728 -27.76 -18.85 7.95
CA ARG A 728 -27.70 -17.69 8.84
C ARG A 728 -28.16 -16.36 8.23
N ALA A 729 -28.55 -16.32 6.96
CA ALA A 729 -29.11 -15.15 6.32
C ALA A 729 -30.51 -14.85 6.82
N ARG A 730 -30.96 -13.59 6.72
CA ARG A 730 -32.31 -13.17 7.12
C ARG A 730 -33.26 -13.11 5.94
N ALA A 731 -34.38 -13.79 6.04
CA ALA A 731 -35.46 -13.72 5.04
C ALA A 731 -36.02 -12.30 4.96
N VAL A 732 -36.42 -11.88 3.75
CA VAL A 732 -37.05 -10.59 3.46
C VAL A 732 -38.56 -10.66 3.25
N ALA A 733 -39.07 -11.87 2.97
CA ALA A 733 -40.48 -12.18 2.91
C ALA A 733 -40.72 -13.66 3.32
N ASP A 734 -41.91 -13.99 3.82
CA ASP A 734 -42.27 -15.35 4.11
C ASP A 734 -43.79 -15.62 3.98
N THR A 735 -44.16 -16.89 3.98
CA THR A 735 -45.57 -17.35 3.98
C THR A 735 -46.00 -17.93 5.32
N ALA A 736 -45.20 -17.72 6.39
CA ALA A 736 -45.52 -18.22 7.71
C ALA A 736 -46.51 -17.28 8.42
N ALA A 737 -47.67 -17.75 8.76
CA ALA A 737 -48.70 -16.96 9.42
C ALA A 737 -48.31 -16.46 10.83
N ALA A 738 -47.29 -17.04 11.42
CA ALA A 738 -46.79 -16.71 12.76
C ALA A 738 -45.77 -15.58 12.79
N THR A 739 -45.27 -15.13 11.65
CA THR A 739 -44.29 -14.04 11.55
C THR A 739 -44.96 -12.72 11.16
N ALA A 740 -44.29 -11.61 11.43
CA ALA A 740 -44.70 -10.27 11.02
C ALA A 740 -44.17 -9.86 9.63
N LEU A 741 -43.37 -10.73 8.98
CA LEU A 741 -42.60 -10.35 7.78
C LEU A 741 -43.51 -10.20 6.55
N GLY A 742 -44.49 -11.11 6.38
CA GLY A 742 -45.43 -11.09 5.25
C GLY A 742 -44.82 -11.52 3.93
N THR A 743 -45.64 -11.51 2.88
CA THR A 743 -45.26 -12.02 1.55
C THR A 743 -44.72 -10.96 0.60
N THR A 744 -44.80 -9.68 0.95
CA THR A 744 -44.41 -8.58 0.03
C THR A 744 -43.25 -7.80 0.58
N VAL A 745 -42.24 -7.62 -0.24
CA VAL A 745 -41.06 -6.77 0.05
C VAL A 745 -40.98 -5.63 -0.95
N GLN A 746 -40.65 -4.44 -0.47
CA GLN A 746 -40.35 -3.25 -1.28
C GLN A 746 -38.84 -3.24 -1.55
N VAL A 747 -38.47 -3.04 -2.82
CA VAL A 747 -37.06 -2.98 -3.22
C VAL A 747 -36.82 -1.82 -4.19
N VAL A 748 -35.69 -1.13 -4.08
CA VAL A 748 -35.30 -0.12 -5.08
C VAL A 748 -35.14 -0.78 -6.46
N PRO A 749 -35.40 -0.04 -7.56
CA PRO A 749 -35.23 -0.57 -8.91
C PRO A 749 -33.84 -1.12 -9.13
N GLY A 750 -33.72 -2.28 -9.75
CA GLY A 750 -32.44 -2.95 -9.98
C GLY A 750 -32.58 -4.41 -10.40
N THR A 751 -31.42 -5.06 -10.51
CA THR A 751 -31.36 -6.50 -10.77
C THR A 751 -31.05 -7.24 -9.47
N TYR A 752 -31.80 -8.32 -9.21
CA TYR A 752 -31.70 -9.09 -7.97
C TYR A 752 -31.62 -10.60 -8.28
N GLU A 753 -30.78 -11.27 -7.50
CA GLU A 753 -30.82 -12.72 -7.34
C GLU A 753 -31.53 -13.02 -6.02
N LEU A 754 -32.41 -14.03 -6.03
CA LEU A 754 -33.20 -14.42 -4.87
C LEU A 754 -33.05 -15.93 -4.63
N LEU A 755 -33.28 -16.32 -3.39
CA LEU A 755 -33.31 -17.71 -2.97
C LEU A 755 -34.62 -17.98 -2.20
N ALA A 756 -35.35 -19.01 -2.56
CA ALA A 756 -36.53 -19.47 -1.83
C ALA A 756 -36.26 -20.83 -1.18
N THR A 757 -36.69 -20.98 0.08
CA THR A 757 -36.60 -22.23 0.83
C THR A 757 -37.92 -22.49 1.59
N ALA A 758 -38.22 -23.73 1.86
CA ALA A 758 -39.33 -24.10 2.75
C ALA A 758 -39.10 -25.50 3.33
N PRO A 759 -39.59 -25.78 4.56
CA PRO A 759 -39.55 -27.13 5.11
C PRO A 759 -40.18 -28.15 4.18
N GLY A 760 -39.50 -29.27 3.91
CA GLY A 760 -39.96 -30.30 2.99
C GLY A 760 -39.80 -29.99 1.50
N ARG A 761 -39.14 -28.86 1.18
CA ARG A 761 -38.96 -28.39 -0.19
C ARG A 761 -37.48 -28.12 -0.49
N GLY A 762 -37.15 -28.11 -1.77
CA GLY A 762 -35.79 -27.81 -2.20
C GLY A 762 -35.46 -26.31 -2.11
N HIS A 763 -34.18 -26.05 -2.07
CA HIS A 763 -33.65 -24.69 -2.28
C HIS A 763 -33.83 -24.30 -3.75
N VAL A 764 -34.51 -23.19 -4.01
CA VAL A 764 -34.81 -22.68 -5.36
C VAL A 764 -34.15 -21.33 -5.58
N ARG A 765 -33.15 -21.27 -6.47
CA ARG A 765 -32.51 -20.01 -6.90
C ARG A 765 -33.37 -19.37 -7.99
N ILE A 766 -33.50 -18.04 -7.91
CA ILE A 766 -34.36 -17.21 -8.75
C ILE A 766 -33.57 -16.02 -9.26
N GLY A 767 -33.60 -15.84 -10.56
CA GLY A 767 -32.97 -14.66 -11.17
C GLY A 767 -31.73 -14.99 -11.98
N PRO A 768 -31.00 -13.94 -12.38
CA PRO A 768 -31.24 -12.52 -12.08
C PRO A 768 -32.58 -12.00 -12.65
N ILE A 769 -33.32 -11.23 -11.84
CA ILE A 769 -34.58 -10.59 -12.25
C ILE A 769 -34.39 -9.05 -12.20
N ALA A 770 -34.83 -8.36 -13.27
CA ALA A 770 -34.85 -6.91 -13.33
C ALA A 770 -36.17 -6.38 -12.80
N LEU A 771 -36.14 -5.53 -11.79
CA LEU A 771 -37.28 -4.90 -11.17
C LEU A 771 -37.31 -3.41 -11.51
N GLY A 772 -38.36 -2.97 -12.22
CA GLY A 772 -38.50 -1.58 -12.65
C GLY A 772 -39.15 -0.70 -11.58
N ALA A 773 -38.94 0.62 -11.68
CA ALA A 773 -39.53 1.61 -10.77
C ALA A 773 -41.07 1.52 -10.76
N GLY A 774 -41.66 1.45 -9.58
CA GLY A 774 -43.09 1.39 -9.34
C GLY A 774 -43.77 0.12 -9.85
N SER A 775 -42.99 -0.91 -10.24
CA SER A 775 -43.56 -2.17 -10.69
C SER A 775 -44.11 -3.00 -9.53
N ALA A 776 -45.22 -3.70 -9.78
CA ALA A 776 -45.78 -4.73 -8.88
C ALA A 776 -45.62 -6.11 -9.53
N VAL A 777 -44.76 -6.92 -8.95
CA VAL A 777 -44.42 -8.25 -9.49
C VAL A 777 -44.85 -9.33 -8.54
N THR A 778 -45.69 -10.27 -9.03
CA THR A 778 -45.95 -11.49 -8.29
C THR A 778 -44.94 -12.55 -8.72
N LEU A 779 -44.08 -12.92 -7.81
CA LEU A 779 -43.03 -13.92 -8.01
C LEU A 779 -43.60 -15.30 -7.67
N THR A 780 -44.14 -15.96 -8.66
CA THR A 780 -44.60 -17.36 -8.50
C THR A 780 -43.40 -18.30 -8.56
N VAL A 781 -43.10 -18.97 -7.45
CA VAL A 781 -41.94 -19.86 -7.31
C VAL A 781 -42.41 -21.32 -7.18
N PRO A 782 -42.20 -22.16 -8.21
CA PRO A 782 -42.38 -23.59 -8.07
C PRO A 782 -41.39 -24.18 -7.08
N MET A 783 -41.86 -24.77 -6.01
CA MET A 783 -41.03 -25.37 -4.96
C MET A 783 -41.23 -26.90 -4.98
N PRO A 784 -40.29 -27.65 -5.58
CA PRO A 784 -40.41 -29.11 -5.66
C PRO A 784 -40.29 -29.76 -4.28
N THR A 785 -40.97 -30.89 -4.10
CA THR A 785 -40.82 -31.69 -2.89
C THR A 785 -39.40 -32.24 -2.77
N ASN A 786 -38.73 -31.94 -1.66
CA ASN A 786 -37.49 -32.59 -1.29
C ASN A 786 -37.77 -33.96 -0.69
N LEU A 787 -37.59 -35.00 -1.48
CA LEU A 787 -37.83 -36.40 -1.06
C LEU A 787 -36.87 -36.83 0.07
N ALA A 788 -35.76 -36.14 0.26
CA ALA A 788 -34.78 -36.39 1.31
C ALA A 788 -35.04 -35.58 2.59
N SER A 789 -36.05 -34.71 2.61
CA SER A 789 -36.33 -33.86 3.78
C SER A 789 -36.96 -34.61 4.94
N SER A 790 -36.44 -34.37 6.15
CA SER A 790 -37.04 -34.87 7.39
C SER A 790 -38.43 -34.26 7.63
N ALA A 791 -38.67 -33.03 7.19
CA ALA A 791 -39.98 -32.38 7.24
C ALA A 791 -41.03 -33.06 6.31
N ALA A 792 -40.57 -33.73 5.26
CA ALA A 792 -41.41 -34.56 4.38
C ALA A 792 -41.52 -36.02 4.87
N GLY A 793 -40.82 -36.40 5.94
CA GLY A 793 -40.85 -37.72 6.53
C GLY A 793 -39.66 -38.62 6.17
N ALA A 794 -38.59 -38.07 5.53
CA ALA A 794 -37.37 -38.82 5.29
C ALA A 794 -36.56 -39.02 6.59
N THR A 795 -35.76 -40.08 6.61
CA THR A 795 -34.87 -40.38 7.74
C THR A 795 -33.43 -40.66 7.25
N ALA A 796 -32.45 -40.29 8.05
CA ALA A 796 -31.03 -40.52 7.72
C ALA A 796 -30.42 -41.52 8.72
N SER A 797 -29.58 -42.41 8.19
CA SER A 797 -28.82 -43.43 8.96
C SER A 797 -27.43 -43.59 8.36
N GLY A 798 -26.47 -44.16 9.07
CA GLY A 798 -25.11 -44.39 8.54
C GLY A 798 -23.99 -43.92 9.48
N ASP A 799 -22.89 -43.53 8.88
CA ASP A 799 -21.68 -43.13 9.60
C ASP A 799 -21.82 -41.72 10.24
N GLY A 800 -21.03 -41.46 11.27
CA GLY A 800 -20.85 -40.13 11.81
C GLY A 800 -21.87 -39.68 12.82
N ILE A 801 -21.99 -38.39 12.99
CA ILE A 801 -22.84 -37.72 13.99
C ILE A 801 -23.74 -36.68 13.32
N ASN A 802 -24.80 -36.29 14.03
CA ASN A 802 -25.77 -35.31 13.55
C ASN A 802 -26.47 -35.68 12.24
N LEU A 803 -26.77 -36.98 12.06
CA LEU A 803 -27.37 -37.54 10.83
C LEU A 803 -28.62 -36.80 10.36
N VAL A 804 -29.50 -36.37 11.27
CA VAL A 804 -30.71 -35.64 10.93
C VAL A 804 -30.45 -34.29 10.24
N ARG A 805 -29.29 -33.71 10.48
CA ARG A 805 -28.93 -32.38 9.98
C ARG A 805 -28.54 -32.36 8.50
N ILE A 806 -28.31 -33.51 7.88
CA ILE A 806 -28.05 -33.56 6.44
C ILE A 806 -29.34 -33.55 5.61
N VAL A 807 -30.49 -33.61 6.28
CA VAL A 807 -31.84 -33.69 5.69
C VAL A 807 -32.85 -32.74 6.35
N ASP A 808 -32.39 -31.65 6.98
CA ASP A 808 -33.22 -30.73 7.75
C ASP A 808 -33.56 -29.41 6.99
N ASP A 809 -33.24 -29.36 5.70
CA ASP A 809 -33.49 -28.24 4.79
C ASP A 809 -32.75 -26.94 5.23
N ASN A 810 -31.59 -27.07 5.92
CA ASN A 810 -30.89 -25.93 6.55
C ASN A 810 -29.36 -25.98 6.36
N GLU A 811 -28.82 -25.05 5.60
CA GLU A 811 -27.36 -24.94 5.41
C GLU A 811 -26.57 -24.41 6.64
N ALA A 812 -27.28 -23.97 7.70
CA ALA A 812 -26.62 -23.51 8.94
C ALA A 812 -26.30 -24.64 9.91
N THR A 813 -26.66 -25.87 9.58
CA THR A 813 -26.35 -27.10 10.33
C THR A 813 -25.53 -28.05 9.47
N ASN A 814 -24.94 -29.10 10.05
CA ASN A 814 -24.25 -30.11 9.24
C ASN A 814 -24.14 -31.46 9.92
N TRP A 815 -24.15 -32.51 9.11
CA TRP A 815 -23.61 -33.81 9.43
C TRP A 815 -22.08 -33.78 9.45
N ALA A 816 -21.45 -34.61 10.29
CA ALA A 816 -20.03 -34.80 10.32
C ALA A 816 -19.62 -36.25 10.51
N SER A 817 -18.54 -36.66 9.83
CA SER A 817 -17.83 -37.87 10.16
C SER A 817 -16.42 -37.52 10.60
N LEU A 818 -16.09 -37.86 11.85
CA LEU A 818 -14.84 -37.54 12.51
C LEU A 818 -14.02 -38.81 12.69
N GLY A 819 -13.09 -39.06 11.79
CA GLY A 819 -12.19 -40.23 11.84
C GLY A 819 -11.86 -40.83 10.48
N SER A 820 -10.61 -41.29 10.38
CA SER A 820 -10.04 -41.89 9.15
C SER A 820 -10.48 -43.35 8.97
N PRO A 821 -10.60 -43.85 7.72
CA PRO A 821 -10.61 -43.07 6.48
C PRO A 821 -11.90 -42.32 6.28
N ILE A 822 -11.86 -41.18 5.58
CA ILE A 822 -13.08 -40.44 5.17
C ILE A 822 -13.71 -41.02 3.91
N ALA A 823 -12.87 -41.55 2.99
CA ALA A 823 -13.32 -42.21 1.80
C ALA A 823 -14.17 -43.44 2.15
N GLY A 824 -15.33 -43.52 1.54
CA GLY A 824 -16.31 -44.59 1.81
C GLY A 824 -17.22 -44.32 3.03
N LYS A 825 -17.06 -43.20 3.75
CA LYS A 825 -18.04 -42.75 4.75
C LYS A 825 -19.34 -42.41 4.06
N GLN A 826 -20.45 -42.84 4.68
CA GLN A 826 -21.75 -42.80 4.00
C GLN A 826 -22.88 -42.40 4.91
N VAL A 827 -23.86 -41.73 4.31
CA VAL A 827 -25.18 -41.50 4.90
C VAL A 827 -26.22 -42.02 3.96
N THR A 828 -27.09 -42.93 4.46
CA THR A 828 -28.24 -43.45 3.76
C THR A 828 -29.45 -42.68 4.17
N VAL A 829 -30.19 -42.15 3.19
CA VAL A 829 -31.45 -41.45 3.36
C VAL A 829 -32.56 -42.33 2.86
N ASN A 830 -33.47 -42.75 3.76
CA ASN A 830 -34.76 -43.32 3.41
C ASN A 830 -35.68 -42.19 2.97
N LEU A 831 -36.02 -42.12 1.71
CA LEU A 831 -36.82 -41.08 1.08
C LEU A 831 -38.22 -41.00 1.66
N ALA A 832 -38.83 -39.82 1.62
CA ALA A 832 -40.17 -39.60 2.13
C ALA A 832 -41.23 -40.49 1.43
N GLY A 833 -42.10 -41.12 2.21
CA GLY A 833 -43.17 -42.03 1.74
C GLY A 833 -42.68 -43.47 1.54
N ASP A 834 -43.65 -44.39 1.36
CA ASP A 834 -43.41 -45.84 1.32
C ASP A 834 -43.09 -46.36 -0.09
N ASN A 835 -43.24 -45.54 -1.13
CA ASN A 835 -43.11 -45.98 -2.51
C ASN A 835 -41.74 -45.58 -3.11
N ALA A 836 -41.26 -46.36 -4.05
CA ALA A 836 -40.08 -46.00 -4.81
C ALA A 836 -40.36 -44.83 -5.76
N HIS A 837 -39.56 -43.75 -5.63
CA HIS A 837 -39.62 -42.56 -6.48
C HIS A 837 -38.67 -42.69 -7.69
N ARG A 838 -38.99 -42.01 -8.78
CA ARG A 838 -38.03 -41.77 -9.86
C ARG A 838 -37.26 -40.49 -9.53
N VAL A 839 -36.02 -40.61 -9.09
CA VAL A 839 -35.16 -39.50 -8.74
C VAL A 839 -34.24 -39.15 -9.92
N GLY A 840 -34.17 -37.89 -10.33
CA GLY A 840 -33.33 -37.41 -11.44
C GLY A 840 -32.41 -36.32 -11.07
N ARG A 841 -32.48 -35.78 -9.83
CA ARG A 841 -31.64 -34.70 -9.39
C ARG A 841 -31.36 -34.77 -7.88
N VAL A 842 -30.16 -34.41 -7.48
CA VAL A 842 -29.82 -34.15 -6.08
C VAL A 842 -29.24 -32.74 -5.92
N GLN A 843 -29.38 -32.17 -4.73
CA GLN A 843 -28.65 -30.98 -4.33
C GLN A 843 -27.82 -31.29 -3.09
N VAL A 844 -26.58 -30.77 -3.03
CA VAL A 844 -25.66 -31.01 -1.92
C VAL A 844 -25.05 -29.70 -1.50
N SER A 845 -24.93 -29.46 -0.19
CA SER A 845 -24.26 -28.33 0.39
C SER A 845 -23.05 -28.79 1.23
N ALA A 846 -21.90 -28.22 0.99
CA ALA A 846 -20.69 -28.46 1.76
C ALA A 846 -20.42 -27.32 2.77
N MET A 847 -21.41 -26.46 3.05
CA MET A 847 -21.28 -25.38 4.03
C MET A 847 -20.92 -25.91 5.41
N LEU A 848 -20.28 -25.05 6.16
CA LEU A 848 -19.82 -25.29 7.52
C LEU A 848 -20.59 -24.37 8.48
N ARG A 849 -20.42 -24.60 9.77
CA ARG A 849 -21.07 -23.79 10.79
C ARG A 849 -20.09 -23.32 11.86
N PRO A 850 -20.44 -22.24 12.58
CA PRO A 850 -19.71 -21.82 13.77
C PRO A 850 -19.64 -22.89 14.84
N PRO A 851 -18.73 -22.77 15.82
CA PRO A 851 -18.72 -23.62 17.01
C PRO A 851 -20.07 -23.58 17.75
N VAL A 852 -20.57 -24.74 18.16
CA VAL A 852 -21.84 -24.86 18.89
C VAL A 852 -21.62 -25.61 20.18
N THR A 853 -21.75 -24.93 21.31
CA THR A 853 -21.60 -25.54 22.64
C THR A 853 -22.62 -26.68 22.86
N GLY A 854 -22.13 -27.84 23.29
CA GLY A 854 -22.95 -29.02 23.55
C GLY A 854 -23.26 -29.90 22.32
N ASP A 855 -22.81 -29.48 21.15
CA ASP A 855 -22.90 -30.33 19.94
C ASP A 855 -21.83 -31.42 20.00
N PRO A 856 -22.09 -32.65 19.45
CA PRO A 856 -21.05 -33.68 19.32
C PRO A 856 -19.85 -33.29 18.47
N ASP A 857 -19.97 -32.28 17.59
CA ASP A 857 -18.88 -31.60 16.86
C ASP A 857 -18.82 -30.12 17.29
N PRO A 858 -18.37 -29.81 18.52
CA PRO A 858 -18.53 -28.49 19.12
C PRO A 858 -17.47 -27.47 18.68
N GLY A 859 -16.38 -27.92 18.08
CA GLY A 859 -15.23 -27.10 17.77
C GLY A 859 -15.39 -26.23 16.52
N THR A 860 -14.38 -25.37 16.28
CA THR A 860 -14.26 -24.63 15.04
C THR A 860 -14.04 -25.59 13.87
N GLN A 861 -14.85 -25.45 12.83
CA GLN A 861 -14.77 -26.30 11.66
C GLN A 861 -13.74 -25.75 10.66
N GLY A 862 -12.75 -26.57 10.28
CA GLY A 862 -11.77 -26.17 9.27
C GLY A 862 -12.37 -26.24 7.86
N ARG A 863 -12.19 -25.20 7.05
CA ARG A 863 -12.73 -25.11 5.67
C ARG A 863 -12.31 -26.28 4.80
N VAL A 864 -11.07 -26.76 4.99
CA VAL A 864 -10.55 -27.92 4.24
C VAL A 864 -11.18 -29.26 4.62
N SER A 865 -12.03 -29.33 5.67
CA SER A 865 -12.83 -30.50 6.00
C SER A 865 -14.15 -30.59 5.22
N ALA A 866 -14.52 -29.56 4.48
CA ALA A 866 -15.73 -29.55 3.66
C ALA A 866 -15.66 -30.66 2.58
N LEU A 867 -16.81 -31.23 2.23
CA LEU A 867 -16.92 -32.22 1.15
C LEU A 867 -16.38 -31.65 -0.16
N ARG A 868 -15.67 -32.48 -0.94
CA ARG A 868 -15.19 -32.10 -2.28
C ARG A 868 -15.78 -32.98 -3.37
N GLN A 869 -15.65 -34.28 -3.20
CA GLN A 869 -16.18 -35.27 -4.16
C GLN A 869 -17.01 -36.33 -3.46
N PHE A 870 -18.09 -36.77 -4.10
CA PHE A 870 -19.02 -37.75 -3.56
C PHE A 870 -19.55 -38.66 -4.65
N ARG A 871 -20.20 -39.76 -4.20
CA ARG A 871 -21.03 -40.66 -5.02
C ARG A 871 -22.44 -40.71 -4.49
N VAL A 872 -23.38 -41.01 -5.38
CA VAL A 872 -24.75 -41.33 -5.03
C VAL A 872 -25.00 -42.79 -5.43
N LEU A 873 -25.47 -43.59 -4.47
CA LEU A 873 -25.92 -44.94 -4.68
C LEU A 873 -27.40 -45.01 -4.39
N ALA A 874 -28.12 -45.91 -5.04
CA ALA A 874 -29.57 -46.07 -4.90
C ALA A 874 -29.96 -47.49 -4.61
N CYS A 875 -31.00 -47.65 -3.82
CA CYS A 875 -31.69 -48.91 -3.59
C CYS A 875 -33.21 -48.69 -3.65
N ALA A 876 -33.93 -49.64 -4.29
CA ALA A 876 -35.38 -49.67 -4.26
C ALA A 876 -35.84 -50.87 -3.42
N ALA A 877 -36.38 -50.59 -2.24
CA ALA A 877 -36.87 -51.65 -1.34
C ALA A 877 -37.98 -52.49 -1.95
N THR A 878 -37.94 -53.76 -1.68
CA THR A 878 -38.95 -54.75 -2.07
C THR A 878 -39.18 -55.72 -0.91
N PRO A 879 -40.18 -56.58 -0.92
CA PRO A 879 -40.35 -57.51 0.16
C PRO A 879 -39.21 -58.53 0.36
N ALA A 880 -38.27 -58.62 -0.63
CA ALA A 880 -37.08 -59.47 -0.58
C ALA A 880 -35.79 -58.70 -0.32
N ASN A 881 -35.79 -57.38 -0.35
CA ASN A 881 -34.66 -56.46 -0.14
C ASN A 881 -35.14 -55.20 0.58
N ASP A 882 -34.74 -54.99 1.80
CA ASP A 882 -35.12 -53.86 2.63
C ASP A 882 -34.14 -52.68 2.56
N CYS A 883 -33.11 -52.75 1.69
CA CYS A 883 -32.05 -51.74 1.58
C CYS A 883 -31.22 -51.57 2.86
N ALA A 884 -31.14 -52.62 3.70
CA ALA A 884 -30.31 -52.57 4.91
C ALA A 884 -28.84 -52.83 4.61
N ASP A 885 -28.54 -53.74 3.69
CA ASP A 885 -27.18 -54.15 3.36
C ASP A 885 -26.50 -53.24 2.33
N ALA A 886 -25.18 -53.13 2.44
CA ALA A 886 -24.40 -52.35 1.47
C ALA A 886 -24.49 -52.91 0.04
N ALA A 887 -24.67 -54.25 -0.10
CA ALA A 887 -24.78 -54.94 -1.38
C ALA A 887 -26.11 -54.62 -2.13
N ASP A 888 -27.09 -54.07 -1.46
CA ASP A 888 -28.39 -53.70 -2.04
C ASP A 888 -28.30 -52.40 -2.86
N PHE A 889 -27.24 -51.65 -2.68
CA PHE A 889 -27.10 -50.34 -3.32
C PHE A 889 -26.26 -50.44 -4.60
N SER A 890 -26.76 -49.78 -5.63
CA SER A 890 -26.07 -49.63 -6.91
C SER A 890 -25.56 -48.20 -7.09
N LEU A 891 -24.32 -48.05 -7.56
CA LEU A 891 -23.77 -46.75 -7.90
C LEU A 891 -24.52 -46.15 -9.09
N VAL A 892 -25.10 -44.96 -8.91
CA VAL A 892 -25.88 -44.25 -9.95
C VAL A 892 -25.19 -43.00 -10.44
N TYR A 893 -24.38 -42.37 -9.58
CA TYR A 893 -23.69 -41.13 -9.94
C TYR A 893 -22.35 -40.99 -9.20
N THR A 894 -21.37 -40.49 -9.90
CA THR A 894 -20.11 -39.99 -9.29
C THR A 894 -19.97 -38.53 -9.68
N SER A 895 -19.85 -37.64 -8.70
CA SER A 895 -19.65 -36.22 -8.95
C SER A 895 -18.31 -35.91 -9.60
N PRO A 896 -18.16 -34.78 -10.27
CA PRO A 896 -16.82 -34.27 -10.63
C PRO A 896 -15.87 -34.27 -9.44
N ALA A 897 -14.57 -34.38 -9.70
CA ALA A 897 -13.54 -34.34 -8.65
C ALA A 897 -13.50 -33.01 -7.89
N ASP A 898 -14.00 -31.97 -8.51
CA ASP A 898 -14.15 -30.59 -8.05
C ASP A 898 -15.63 -30.17 -7.91
N ALA A 899 -16.51 -31.09 -7.52
CA ALA A 899 -17.93 -30.78 -7.28
C ALA A 899 -18.11 -29.57 -6.35
N PHE A 900 -17.21 -29.45 -5.38
CA PHE A 900 -16.99 -28.24 -4.60
C PHE A 900 -15.53 -27.78 -4.89
N PRO A 901 -15.33 -26.71 -5.68
CA PRO A 901 -14.00 -26.26 -6.07
C PRO A 901 -13.15 -25.87 -4.87
N SER A 902 -11.84 -26.04 -5.01
CA SER A 902 -10.84 -25.46 -4.13
C SER A 902 -10.21 -24.26 -4.78
N VAL A 903 -9.74 -23.36 -3.97
CA VAL A 903 -8.90 -22.21 -4.35
C VAL A 903 -7.81 -22.03 -3.30
N ALA A 904 -6.61 -21.61 -3.72
CA ALA A 904 -5.63 -21.09 -2.77
C ALA A 904 -6.09 -19.69 -2.33
N PRO A 905 -5.81 -19.27 -1.11
CA PRO A 905 -5.11 -20.00 -0.04
C PRO A 905 -6.04 -20.92 0.79
N ARG A 906 -7.36 -20.87 0.60
CA ARG A 906 -8.35 -21.63 1.35
C ARG A 906 -9.69 -21.71 0.60
N PRO A 907 -10.54 -22.73 0.85
CA PRO A 907 -11.91 -22.73 0.34
C PRO A 907 -12.68 -21.49 0.86
N ARG A 908 -13.42 -20.83 -0.02
CA ARG A 908 -14.25 -19.66 0.32
C ARG A 908 -15.70 -20.08 0.51
N ALA A 909 -16.50 -19.27 1.20
CA ALA A 909 -17.92 -19.56 1.42
C ALA A 909 -18.72 -19.80 0.12
N PRO A 910 -18.55 -19.01 -0.96
CA PRO A 910 -19.31 -19.22 -2.20
C PRO A 910 -19.02 -20.55 -2.92
N GLU A 911 -17.87 -21.17 -2.69
CA GLU A 911 -17.57 -22.48 -3.25
C GLU A 911 -18.30 -23.62 -2.54
N LEU A 912 -18.76 -23.42 -1.31
CA LEU A 912 -19.30 -24.47 -0.44
C LEU A 912 -20.82 -24.49 -0.36
N ILE A 913 -21.54 -23.45 -0.83
CA ILE A 913 -23.00 -23.37 -0.81
C ILE A 913 -23.66 -24.49 -1.66
N ILE A 914 -24.95 -24.72 -1.45
CA ILE A 914 -25.71 -25.77 -2.11
C ILE A 914 -25.59 -25.73 -3.64
N ARG A 915 -25.31 -26.88 -4.24
CA ARG A 915 -25.16 -27.08 -5.69
C ARG A 915 -26.04 -28.21 -6.16
N GLY A 916 -26.61 -28.08 -7.36
CA GLY A 916 -27.45 -29.09 -7.99
C GLY A 916 -26.67 -30.00 -8.93
N PHE A 917 -27.01 -31.31 -8.91
CA PHE A 917 -26.39 -32.32 -9.76
C PHE A 917 -27.49 -33.17 -10.38
N ASP A 918 -27.53 -33.20 -11.69
CA ASP A 918 -28.46 -34.09 -12.41
C ASP A 918 -27.86 -35.50 -12.38
N ILE A 919 -28.69 -36.48 -12.01
CA ILE A 919 -28.32 -37.87 -11.94
C ILE A 919 -29.17 -38.67 -12.92
N PRO A 920 -28.72 -39.88 -13.39
CA PRO A 920 -29.53 -40.70 -14.21
C PRO A 920 -30.85 -41.02 -13.53
N ASP A 921 -31.98 -41.03 -14.28
CA ASP A 921 -33.30 -41.38 -13.78
C ASP A 921 -33.26 -42.72 -13.04
N THR A 922 -33.41 -42.69 -11.74
CA THR A 922 -33.21 -43.84 -10.89
C THR A 922 -34.43 -44.08 -10.00
N ARG A 923 -34.91 -45.31 -10.01
CA ARG A 923 -36.00 -45.74 -9.11
C ARG A 923 -35.40 -46.08 -7.74
N ALA A 924 -35.77 -45.35 -6.70
CA ALA A 924 -35.21 -45.50 -5.35
C ALA A 924 -36.25 -45.29 -4.25
N THR A 925 -36.16 -46.05 -3.17
CA THR A 925 -36.71 -45.74 -1.86
C THR A 925 -35.61 -45.17 -0.94
N HIS A 926 -34.35 -45.52 -1.22
CA HIS A 926 -33.20 -45.06 -0.45
C HIS A 926 -32.12 -44.54 -1.39
N LEU A 927 -31.55 -43.43 -1.02
CA LEU A 927 -30.33 -42.89 -1.60
C LEU A 927 -29.22 -42.91 -0.55
N ARG A 928 -28.01 -43.11 -1.01
CA ARG A 928 -26.83 -43.09 -0.16
C ARG A 928 -25.82 -42.11 -0.73
N LEU A 929 -25.48 -41.12 0.08
CA LEU A 929 -24.31 -40.27 -0.17
C LEU A 929 -23.06 -40.97 0.35
N GLU A 930 -22.09 -41.23 -0.52
CA GLU A 930 -20.79 -41.80 -0.17
C GLU A 930 -19.71 -40.75 -0.42
N VAL A 931 -18.90 -40.46 0.59
CA VAL A 931 -17.77 -39.51 0.51
C VAL A 931 -16.63 -40.16 -0.30
N VAL A 932 -16.08 -39.41 -1.26
CA VAL A 932 -14.83 -39.78 -1.97
C VAL A 932 -13.67 -39.00 -1.40
N THR A 933 -13.75 -37.67 -1.40
CA THR A 933 -12.74 -36.76 -0.84
C THR A 933 -13.37 -35.57 -0.13
N ASN A 934 -12.66 -35.00 0.81
CA ASN A 934 -12.89 -33.63 1.29
C ASN A 934 -11.91 -32.68 0.62
N GLN A 935 -11.94 -31.39 0.95
CA GLN A 935 -11.02 -30.40 0.39
C GLN A 935 -9.55 -30.75 0.71
N CYS A 936 -9.25 -31.19 1.94
CA CYS A 936 -7.90 -31.57 2.37
C CYS A 936 -7.29 -32.72 1.58
N THR A 937 -8.10 -33.75 1.25
CA THR A 937 -7.58 -34.99 0.63
C THR A 937 -7.73 -35.02 -0.90
N GLY A 938 -8.49 -34.07 -1.47
CA GLY A 938 -8.79 -34.05 -2.90
C GLY A 938 -8.33 -32.83 -3.67
N ALA A 939 -7.99 -31.74 -2.98
CA ALA A 939 -7.56 -30.52 -3.63
C ALA A 939 -6.07 -30.49 -3.93
N PRO A 940 -5.66 -30.31 -5.19
CA PRO A 940 -4.25 -30.25 -5.56
C PRO A 940 -3.49 -29.08 -4.92
N GLU A 941 -4.18 -27.99 -4.63
CA GLU A 941 -3.60 -26.78 -4.00
C GLU A 941 -3.10 -27.03 -2.58
N TYR A 942 -3.57 -28.08 -1.90
CA TYR A 942 -3.25 -28.41 -0.51
C TYR A 942 -2.42 -29.69 -0.39
N ALA A 943 -1.99 -30.26 -1.52
CA ALA A 943 -1.28 -31.53 -1.58
C ALA A 943 0.25 -31.32 -1.68
N GLY A 944 1.00 -32.19 -1.02
CA GLY A 944 2.45 -32.22 -1.07
C GLY A 944 3.11 -31.13 -0.23
N GLU A 945 4.45 -31.22 -0.16
CA GLU A 945 5.30 -30.28 0.58
C GLU A 945 5.51 -29.00 -0.25
N GLN A 946 5.16 -27.85 0.31
CA GLN A 946 5.15 -26.57 -0.39
C GLN A 946 6.20 -25.57 0.15
N ASP A 947 6.79 -25.81 1.32
CA ASP A 947 7.84 -24.96 1.88
C ASP A 947 9.11 -25.74 2.24
N ALA A 948 10.14 -25.08 2.73
CA ALA A 948 11.38 -25.68 3.20
C ALA A 948 11.64 -25.38 4.69
N ASP A 949 10.63 -24.93 5.45
CA ASP A 949 10.75 -24.77 6.91
C ASP A 949 10.78 -26.17 7.56
N PRO A 950 11.86 -26.56 8.24
CA PRO A 950 11.95 -27.87 8.86
C PRO A 950 10.94 -28.11 10.00
N ARG A 951 10.24 -27.08 10.44
CA ARG A 951 9.17 -27.17 11.45
C ARG A 951 7.80 -27.49 10.83
N ALA A 952 7.67 -27.35 9.50
CA ALA A 952 6.43 -27.53 8.77
C ALA A 952 6.40 -28.86 8.03
N ASN A 953 5.21 -29.44 7.96
CA ASN A 953 4.81 -30.38 6.91
C ASN A 953 3.53 -29.79 6.34
N THR A 954 3.54 -29.37 5.10
CA THR A 954 2.47 -28.59 4.48
C THR A 954 1.45 -29.45 3.73
N ASP A 955 1.70 -30.72 3.54
CA ASP A 955 0.71 -31.64 2.94
C ASP A 955 -0.51 -31.82 3.85
N CYS A 956 -1.68 -31.33 3.41
CA CYS A 956 -2.91 -31.36 4.20
C CYS A 956 -3.29 -32.80 4.60
N SER A 957 -3.10 -33.75 3.70
CA SER A 957 -3.55 -35.14 3.89
C SER A 957 -2.75 -35.87 4.98
N THR A 958 -1.51 -35.50 5.18
CA THR A 958 -0.60 -36.11 6.16
C THR A 958 -0.40 -35.31 7.43
N ALA A 959 -0.42 -33.99 7.34
CA ALA A 959 -0.11 -33.09 8.44
C ALA A 959 -1.33 -32.54 9.17
N SER A 960 -2.52 -32.51 8.55
CA SER A 960 -3.71 -31.91 9.14
C SER A 960 -4.70 -32.94 9.71
N ALA A 961 -5.23 -32.61 10.89
CA ALA A 961 -6.37 -33.36 11.47
C ALA A 961 -7.63 -33.29 10.55
N GLN A 962 -7.73 -32.29 9.68
CA GLN A 962 -8.87 -32.12 8.79
C GLN A 962 -8.92 -33.19 7.69
N ALA A 963 -7.83 -33.89 7.39
CA ALA A 963 -7.80 -35.06 6.51
C ALA A 963 -8.68 -36.21 7.00
N ARG A 964 -9.00 -36.24 8.30
CA ARG A 964 -9.81 -37.28 8.96
C ARG A 964 -11.24 -36.87 9.20
N ASN A 965 -11.62 -35.65 8.82
CA ASN A 965 -12.95 -35.09 9.08
C ASN A 965 -13.62 -34.72 7.76
N VAL A 966 -14.91 -35.02 7.62
CA VAL A 966 -15.73 -34.55 6.51
C VAL A 966 -17.03 -33.99 7.04
N ARG A 967 -17.52 -32.91 6.42
CA ARG A 967 -18.79 -32.28 6.78
C ARG A 967 -19.63 -31.98 5.54
N VAL A 968 -20.95 -32.17 5.68
CA VAL A 968 -21.95 -31.90 4.66
C VAL A 968 -23.12 -31.22 5.35
N ALA A 969 -23.55 -30.05 4.88
CA ALA A 969 -24.67 -29.33 5.48
C ALA A 969 -26.00 -29.94 5.07
N GLU A 970 -26.20 -30.18 3.77
CA GLU A 970 -27.52 -30.58 3.27
C GLU A 970 -27.39 -31.55 2.09
N PHE A 971 -28.32 -32.49 2.03
CA PHE A 971 -28.56 -33.40 0.90
C PHE A 971 -30.04 -33.43 0.55
N GLN A 972 -30.40 -33.02 -0.65
CA GLN A 972 -31.77 -32.97 -1.16
C GLN A 972 -31.91 -33.85 -2.38
N ALA A 973 -33.12 -34.42 -2.59
CA ALA A 973 -33.43 -35.31 -3.71
C ALA A 973 -34.78 -34.95 -4.34
N PHE A 974 -34.83 -34.95 -5.66
CA PHE A 974 -36.00 -34.52 -6.41
C PHE A 974 -36.43 -35.56 -7.43
N ALA A 975 -37.76 -35.71 -7.53
CA ALA A 975 -38.33 -36.54 -8.56
C ALA A 975 -38.03 -36.01 -9.97
N VAL A 976 -38.01 -36.92 -10.94
CA VAL A 976 -38.00 -36.56 -12.36
C VAL A 976 -39.26 -35.79 -12.66
N GLN A 977 -39.11 -34.57 -13.19
CA GLN A 977 -40.26 -33.75 -13.59
C GLN A 977 -40.92 -34.25 -14.86
#